data_55136e7843ad8098dd9cfbd9db050a08
#
_entry.id   55136e7843ad8098dd9cfbd9db050a08
#
_cell.length_a   1.000
_cell.length_b   1.000
_cell.length_c   1.000
_cell.angle_alpha   90.00
_cell.angle_beta   90.00
_cell.angle_gamma   90.00
#
_symmetry.space_group_name_H-M   'P 1'
#
loop_
_entity.id
_entity.type
_entity.pdbx_description
1 polymer ?
#
loop_
_entity_poly.entity_id
_entity_poly.type
_entity_poly.pdbx_seq_one_letter_code
_entity_poly.pdbx_strand_id
1 'polypeptide(L)'
;MEGQNSIFFKFGKAVLNQKCKDADIVFYKFITKDEIKNEDRRLVRAIQKENISISIKKIKDLEKEAFSKLYILSNEDKVNLPLLNKEQEELVTKENDNIIIQGVAGSGKTNICIDRIVYAAARRYRGKILYSTYSHALLQDTKNKVSLFNSNIKDFAQKLKDKKVQFIGKNKKVAIENRMGIWLDVDAEENIIKALQEMSTYLETKVDYMLIEDLYNSIQKSNKEFDNEKEFVNTYLKNIKNYNLKSNIDKISHISYEVIYKEIYGLIFGYAKDGTLDIISLDEYIDLRKESFTKQEATIIYMIAKDYQKYQEQKGIIDNNIASRYILSKANSIDKYSLCVLDEVKDFTQINLNMFKSISYKMFCVGDALQMINPAYFSFAYLKRLMFENNYINVTELKNNYRNSKKIEKIVDNLSELNIEQFGTHSFVLRGKSVDDDMLAKVIYVNDGNFQETIKNKAYSDVSIVVGSKEKKQELRKILPKQEILTISEIKGLERNFVILLDILSDNYQKWDVLRRTIISKKKAEENSVYRYYFNLFYVGLTRAKQNLFVIEKKQIELFKDFFNQNFESLGNKAAFDLLESIASKVDLDREEIIERIEEFIKREQYDNARVLLDRLDKDDARLQGAKIDIYEKYVSKDKNREAGVELWKAGLLNDAKEQFRISHDEKLIDLIDACETNGSNLEYDIVEFFDEVKDNDIARQLILDTLKEDLEKLKNDQNKIINSINKRRTKYGK
;
A
#
# COMPACT_ATOMS: atom_id res chain seq x y z
N MET A 1 -10.00 16.29 37.27
CA MET A 1 -10.67 15.24 36.50
C MET A 1 -11.37 14.29 37.48
N GLU A 2 -12.63 14.52 37.72
CA GLU A 2 -13.47 13.68 38.53
C GLU A 2 -14.44 12.96 37.60
N GLY A 3 -14.09 11.77 37.20
CA GLY A 3 -14.90 10.88 36.38
C GLY A 3 -14.28 9.48 36.32
N GLN A 4 -15.07 8.46 36.00
CA GLN A 4 -14.64 7.05 36.00
C GLN A 4 -13.60 6.75 34.87
N ASN A 5 -13.39 7.67 33.91
CA ASN A 5 -12.46 7.52 32.81
C ASN A 5 -11.35 8.54 32.95
N SER A 6 -10.11 8.11 32.81
CA SER A 6 -8.92 8.96 32.74
C SER A 6 -8.36 8.99 31.33
N ILE A 7 -7.96 10.16 30.86
CA ILE A 7 -7.33 10.34 29.56
C ILE A 7 -5.83 10.24 29.75
N PHE A 8 -5.20 9.34 29.01
CA PHE A 8 -3.75 9.21 28.99
C PHE A 8 -3.21 9.58 27.64
N PHE A 9 -2.13 10.33 27.68
CA PHE A 9 -1.40 10.74 26.50
C PHE A 9 -0.22 9.78 26.30
N LYS A 10 -0.13 9.12 25.17
CA LYS A 10 1.09 8.43 24.76
C LYS A 10 1.83 9.36 23.84
N PHE A 11 2.91 9.92 24.33
CA PHE A 11 3.84 10.65 23.49
C PHE A 11 4.69 9.64 22.75
N GLY A 12 4.78 9.71 21.42
CA GLY A 12 5.82 9.05 20.69
C GLY A 12 7.19 9.57 21.16
N LYS A 13 8.23 8.75 21.10
CA LYS A 13 9.60 9.14 21.49
C LYS A 13 10.05 10.44 20.83
N ALA A 14 9.60 10.72 19.62
CA ALA A 14 9.86 11.93 18.87
C ALA A 14 9.26 13.19 19.52
N VAL A 15 8.10 13.08 20.16
CA VAL A 15 7.43 14.22 20.84
C VAL A 15 8.07 14.50 22.20
N LEU A 16 8.54 13.48 22.89
CA LEU A 16 9.23 13.63 24.17
C LEU A 16 10.65 14.21 24.05
N ASN A 17 11.32 13.99 22.93
CA ASN A 17 12.67 14.48 22.69
C ASN A 17 12.73 15.85 22.02
N GLN A 18 11.67 16.30 21.35
CA GLN A 18 11.55 17.71 20.96
C GLN A 18 11.21 18.52 22.18
N LYS A 19 12.14 19.38 22.60
CA LYS A 19 11.86 20.43 23.58
C LYS A 19 10.58 21.10 23.14
N CYS A 20 9.50 20.94 23.94
CA CYS A 20 8.12 21.33 23.64
C CYS A 20 7.93 22.82 23.31
N LYS A 21 8.57 23.34 22.29
CA LYS A 21 8.35 24.70 21.83
C LYS A 21 7.14 24.83 20.89
N ASP A 22 6.82 23.73 20.15
CA ASP A 22 5.75 23.73 19.14
C ASP A 22 5.00 22.38 19.09
N ALA A 23 4.83 21.71 20.23
CA ALA A 23 4.24 20.38 20.25
C ALA A 23 2.71 20.44 20.17
N ASP A 24 2.15 19.97 19.07
CA ASP A 24 0.77 19.51 19.05
C ASP A 24 0.66 18.26 19.93
N ILE A 25 -0.32 18.26 20.83
CA ILE A 25 -0.57 17.11 21.70
C ILE A 25 -1.33 16.07 20.89
N VAL A 26 -0.70 14.91 20.71
CA VAL A 26 -1.32 13.76 20.03
C VAL A 26 -1.88 12.80 21.07
N PHE A 27 -3.20 12.63 21.09
CA PHE A 27 -3.87 11.66 21.94
C PHE A 27 -3.88 10.29 21.26
N TYR A 28 -3.34 9.27 21.91
CA TYR A 28 -3.22 7.93 21.33
C TYR A 28 -4.31 6.95 21.74
N LYS A 29 -4.82 7.03 22.97
CA LYS A 29 -5.79 6.04 23.48
C LYS A 29 -6.55 6.59 24.67
N PHE A 30 -7.85 6.34 24.72
CA PHE A 30 -8.64 6.39 25.95
C PHE A 30 -8.51 5.05 26.65
N ILE A 31 -8.18 5.06 27.93
CA ILE A 31 -8.14 3.85 28.74
C ILE A 31 -8.96 4.04 30.00
N THR A 32 -9.62 2.98 30.42
CA THR A 32 -10.36 2.98 31.67
C THR A 32 -9.40 2.91 32.87
N LYS A 33 -9.89 3.26 34.05
CA LYS A 33 -9.09 3.28 35.27
C LYS A 33 -8.46 1.93 35.63
N ASP A 34 -9.07 0.83 35.18
CA ASP A 34 -8.60 -0.53 35.41
C ASP A 34 -7.52 -0.95 34.40
N GLU A 35 -7.56 -0.46 33.18
CA GLU A 35 -6.52 -0.67 32.18
C GLU A 35 -5.21 0.07 32.52
N ILE A 36 -5.29 1.16 33.28
CA ILE A 36 -4.11 1.92 33.74
C ILE A 36 -3.15 1.04 34.55
N LYS A 37 -3.66 0.08 35.30
CA LYS A 37 -2.83 -0.73 36.17
C LYS A 37 -1.82 -1.61 35.48
N ASN A 38 -2.03 -1.97 34.21
CA ASN A 38 -1.21 -2.92 33.50
C ASN A 38 -0.19 -2.25 32.51
N GLU A 39 -0.51 -1.14 31.88
CA GLU A 39 0.41 -0.49 30.92
C GLU A 39 1.36 0.55 31.56
N ASP A 40 1.08 1.06 32.75
CA ASP A 40 1.52 2.41 33.12
C ASP A 40 2.74 2.58 33.97
N ARG A 41 3.29 1.53 34.54
CA ARG A 41 4.51 1.67 35.35
C ARG A 41 5.74 2.11 34.51
N ARG A 42 5.73 1.80 33.21
CA ARG A 42 6.81 2.20 32.29
C ARG A 42 6.63 3.65 31.79
N LEU A 43 5.41 4.05 31.49
CA LEU A 43 5.11 5.40 30.98
C LEU A 43 5.26 6.47 32.07
N VAL A 44 4.70 6.22 33.26
CA VAL A 44 4.83 7.13 34.42
C VAL A 44 6.29 7.29 34.84
N ARG A 45 7.09 6.21 34.79
CA ARG A 45 8.54 6.31 35.05
C ARG A 45 9.31 7.06 33.97
N ALA A 46 8.87 7.01 32.70
CA ALA A 46 9.49 7.76 31.63
C ALA A 46 9.17 9.26 31.78
N ILE A 47 7.93 9.62 32.09
CA ILE A 47 7.50 11.02 32.32
C ILE A 47 8.17 11.60 33.57
N GLN A 48 8.27 10.84 34.65
CA GLN A 48 8.94 11.27 35.89
C GLN A 48 10.45 11.44 35.75
N LYS A 49 11.09 10.68 34.85
CA LYS A 49 12.55 10.80 34.61
C LYS A 49 12.95 12.05 33.84
N GLU A 50 12.05 12.66 33.11
CA GLU A 50 12.38 13.81 32.22
C GLU A 50 12.07 15.19 32.83
N ASN A 51 11.68 15.29 34.11
CA ASN A 51 11.45 16.58 34.79
C ASN A 51 10.64 17.60 34.00
N ILE A 52 9.55 17.18 33.36
CA ILE A 52 8.67 18.06 32.61
C ILE A 52 7.76 18.79 33.60
N SER A 53 8.10 19.99 33.99
CA SER A 53 7.22 20.88 34.75
C SER A 53 6.29 21.64 33.79
N ILE A 54 5.11 21.10 33.55
CA ILE A 54 4.06 21.81 32.82
C ILE A 54 3.16 22.52 33.87
N SER A 55 2.94 23.81 33.74
CA SER A 55 2.05 24.50 34.67
C SER A 55 0.60 24.02 34.50
N ILE A 56 -0.11 23.82 35.63
CA ILE A 56 -1.51 23.34 35.66
C ILE A 56 -2.41 24.22 34.80
N LYS A 57 -2.11 25.49 34.65
CA LYS A 57 -2.85 26.43 33.80
C LYS A 57 -2.69 26.10 32.32
N LYS A 58 -1.48 25.75 31.90
CA LYS A 58 -1.18 25.34 30.52
C LYS A 58 -1.83 23.98 30.18
N ILE A 59 -1.90 23.06 31.14
CA ILE A 59 -2.61 21.77 30.98
C ILE A 59 -4.11 22.02 30.78
N LYS A 60 -4.73 22.93 31.57
CA LYS A 60 -6.16 23.24 31.43
C LYS A 60 -6.50 23.93 30.11
N ASP A 61 -5.63 24.79 29.62
CA ASP A 61 -5.80 25.45 28.32
C ASP A 61 -5.60 24.44 27.16
N LEU A 62 -4.62 23.55 27.28
CA LEU A 62 -4.38 22.46 26.34
C LEU A 62 -5.50 21.39 26.40
N GLU A 63 -6.01 21.05 27.58
CA GLU A 63 -7.20 20.21 27.73
C GLU A 63 -8.40 20.81 27.00
N LYS A 64 -8.62 22.10 27.16
CA LYS A 64 -9.74 22.81 26.56
C LYS A 64 -9.62 22.84 25.03
N GLU A 65 -8.42 23.04 24.52
CA GLU A 65 -8.13 23.07 23.11
C GLU A 65 -8.09 21.65 22.51
N ALA A 66 -7.57 20.66 23.24
CA ALA A 66 -7.54 19.29 22.84
C ALA A 66 -8.94 18.66 22.87
N PHE A 67 -9.75 18.95 23.88
CA PHE A 67 -11.16 18.50 23.94
C PHE A 67 -12.02 19.14 22.86
N SER A 68 -11.68 20.34 22.38
CA SER A 68 -12.34 20.94 21.24
C SER A 68 -12.02 20.26 19.90
N LYS A 69 -11.00 19.39 19.89
CA LYS A 69 -10.51 18.68 18.71
C LYS A 69 -10.54 17.16 18.85
N LEU A 70 -11.15 16.60 19.90
CA LEU A 70 -11.13 15.17 20.18
C LEU A 70 -12.27 14.41 19.51
N TYR A 71 -11.87 13.41 18.80
CA TYR A 71 -12.69 12.39 18.18
C TYR A 71 -12.88 11.21 19.11
N ILE A 72 -14.09 10.86 19.37
CA ILE A 72 -14.40 9.60 20.06
C ILE A 72 -14.93 8.63 19.02
N LEU A 73 -14.04 7.93 18.37
CA LEU A 73 -14.35 6.66 17.74
C LEU A 73 -14.27 5.56 18.81
N SER A 74 -15.08 4.53 18.71
CA SER A 74 -15.16 3.49 19.73
C SER A 74 -13.80 2.84 20.03
N ASN A 75 -13.61 2.38 21.26
CA ASN A 75 -12.36 1.78 21.75
C ASN A 75 -11.97 0.45 21.05
N GLU A 76 -12.83 -0.10 20.19
CA GLU A 76 -12.65 -1.40 19.55
C GLU A 76 -12.06 -1.31 18.14
N ASP A 77 -11.97 -0.10 17.58
CA ASP A 77 -11.63 0.04 16.17
C ASP A 77 -10.12 0.22 15.96
N LYS A 78 -9.50 -0.80 15.38
CA LYS A 78 -8.07 -0.86 15.07
C LYS A 78 -7.63 0.08 13.95
N VAL A 79 -8.53 0.78 13.26
CA VAL A 79 -8.19 1.63 12.12
C VAL A 79 -8.60 3.08 12.38
N ASN A 80 -7.70 3.79 13.00
CA ASN A 80 -7.71 5.23 13.01
C ASN A 80 -6.93 5.75 11.79
N LEU A 81 -7.57 6.54 10.93
CA LEU A 81 -6.82 7.30 9.95
C LEU A 81 -5.82 8.19 10.69
N PRO A 82 -4.53 8.20 10.31
CA PRO A 82 -3.54 9.03 10.97
C PRO A 82 -3.95 10.49 10.97
N LEU A 83 -3.70 11.20 12.06
CA LEU A 83 -3.98 12.64 12.11
C LEU A 83 -3.13 13.38 11.10
N LEU A 84 -3.74 14.29 10.37
CA LEU A 84 -3.04 15.18 9.45
C LEU A 84 -2.32 16.27 10.25
N ASN A 85 -1.13 16.65 9.81
CA ASN A 85 -0.53 17.89 10.27
C ASN A 85 -1.20 19.09 9.56
N LYS A 86 -0.92 20.32 10.01
CA LYS A 86 -1.56 21.53 9.49
C LYS A 86 -1.37 21.68 7.97
N GLU A 87 -0.17 21.42 7.45
CA GLU A 87 0.13 21.52 6.02
C GLU A 87 -0.68 20.52 5.20
N GLN A 88 -0.78 19.29 5.69
CA GLN A 88 -1.59 18.22 5.07
C GLN A 88 -3.09 18.57 5.10
N GLU A 89 -3.57 19.11 6.22
CA GLU A 89 -4.96 19.52 6.39
C GLU A 89 -5.34 20.67 5.43
N GLU A 90 -4.47 21.66 5.28
CA GLU A 90 -4.66 22.76 4.31
C GLU A 90 -4.77 22.24 2.87
N LEU A 91 -4.02 21.21 2.51
CA LEU A 91 -4.10 20.58 1.20
C LEU A 91 -5.39 19.79 0.99
N VAL A 92 -5.81 19.04 2.01
CA VAL A 92 -7.03 18.24 1.96
C VAL A 92 -8.27 19.13 1.86
N THR A 93 -8.28 20.26 2.58
CA THR A 93 -9.44 21.15 2.67
C THR A 93 -9.51 22.22 1.57
N LYS A 94 -8.46 22.34 0.74
CA LYS A 94 -8.44 23.32 -0.35
C LYS A 94 -9.50 22.98 -1.40
N GLU A 95 -10.49 23.88 -1.53
CA GLU A 95 -11.63 23.69 -2.43
C GLU A 95 -11.36 24.24 -3.84
N ASN A 96 -12.04 23.66 -4.81
CA ASN A 96 -12.15 24.12 -6.20
C ASN A 96 -10.87 24.23 -7.04
N ASP A 97 -9.74 23.72 -6.56
CA ASP A 97 -8.47 23.73 -7.29
C ASP A 97 -8.05 22.35 -7.75
N ASN A 98 -7.32 22.31 -8.86
CA ASN A 98 -6.46 21.18 -9.17
C ASN A 98 -5.24 21.22 -8.24
N ILE A 99 -4.89 20.09 -7.62
CA ILE A 99 -3.82 20.00 -6.62
C ILE A 99 -2.79 18.98 -7.06
N ILE A 100 -1.53 19.38 -7.03
CA ILE A 100 -0.39 18.50 -7.30
C ILE A 100 0.49 18.50 -6.05
N ILE A 101 0.72 17.30 -5.51
CA ILE A 101 1.53 17.08 -4.31
C ILE A 101 2.71 16.19 -4.66
N GLN A 102 3.89 16.70 -4.39
CA GLN A 102 5.11 15.91 -4.35
C GLN A 102 5.48 15.65 -2.88
N GLY A 103 5.56 14.41 -2.48
CA GLY A 103 5.93 14.05 -1.11
C GLY A 103 7.08 13.07 -1.07
N VAL A 104 8.01 13.26 -0.13
CA VAL A 104 9.08 12.29 0.14
C VAL A 104 8.50 10.93 0.56
N ALA A 105 9.32 9.88 0.53
CA ALA A 105 8.94 8.59 1.11
C ALA A 105 8.48 8.79 2.57
N GLY A 106 7.40 8.12 2.97
CA GLY A 106 6.89 8.23 4.34
C GLY A 106 6.18 9.53 4.71
N SER A 107 5.87 10.42 3.76
CA SER A 107 5.18 11.68 4.04
C SER A 107 3.65 11.56 4.20
N GLY A 108 3.09 10.36 4.19
CA GLY A 108 1.65 10.13 4.36
C GLY A 108 0.80 10.40 3.13
N LYS A 109 1.36 10.29 1.93
CA LYS A 109 0.68 10.56 0.64
C LYS A 109 -0.68 9.89 0.50
N THR A 110 -0.75 8.58 0.69
CA THR A 110 -1.99 7.80 0.60
C THR A 110 -3.02 8.24 1.63
N ASN A 111 -2.59 8.58 2.87
CA ASN A 111 -3.50 9.08 3.90
C ASN A 111 -4.15 10.40 3.47
N ILE A 112 -3.39 11.30 2.84
CA ILE A 112 -3.94 12.56 2.31
C ILE A 112 -4.95 12.31 1.20
N CYS A 113 -4.73 11.30 0.34
CA CYS A 113 -5.71 10.88 -0.67
C CYS A 113 -7.01 10.39 -0.02
N ILE A 114 -6.91 9.56 1.01
CA ILE A 114 -8.07 9.05 1.78
C ILE A 114 -8.81 10.22 2.44
N ASP A 115 -8.09 11.08 3.15
CA ASP A 115 -8.69 12.25 3.80
C ASP A 115 -9.34 13.22 2.79
N ARG A 116 -8.80 13.34 1.57
CA ARG A 116 -9.42 14.12 0.49
C ARG A 116 -10.75 13.54 0.03
N ILE A 117 -10.85 12.21 -0.08
CA ILE A 117 -12.12 11.53 -0.39
C ILE A 117 -13.13 11.77 0.71
N VAL A 118 -12.73 11.58 1.97
CA VAL A 118 -13.56 11.77 3.15
C VAL A 118 -14.03 13.23 3.27
N TYR A 119 -13.14 14.19 3.03
CA TYR A 119 -13.50 15.60 3.01
C TYR A 119 -14.53 15.94 1.93
N ALA A 120 -14.33 15.45 0.69
CA ALA A 120 -15.25 15.69 -0.40
C ALA A 120 -16.64 15.06 -0.15
N ALA A 121 -16.67 13.87 0.51
CA ALA A 121 -17.91 13.24 0.95
C ALA A 121 -18.62 14.07 2.03
N ALA A 122 -17.88 14.58 3.02
CA ALA A 122 -18.42 15.45 4.06
C ALA A 122 -19.02 16.76 3.50
N ARG A 123 -18.36 17.33 2.47
CA ARG A 123 -18.83 18.53 1.74
C ARG A 123 -19.87 18.21 0.67
N ARG A 124 -20.19 16.93 0.44
CA ARG A 124 -21.20 16.47 -0.53
C ARG A 124 -20.96 17.03 -1.93
N TYR A 125 -19.79 16.80 -2.47
CA TYR A 125 -19.46 17.23 -3.83
C TYR A 125 -20.53 16.77 -4.82
N ARG A 126 -20.93 17.66 -5.74
CA ARG A 126 -21.91 17.28 -6.76
C ARG A 126 -21.26 16.31 -7.73
N GLY A 127 -21.83 15.10 -7.87
CA GLY A 127 -21.34 14.04 -8.75
C GLY A 127 -20.49 13.01 -8.01
N LYS A 128 -19.84 12.14 -8.77
CA LYS A 128 -19.00 11.05 -8.25
C LYS A 128 -17.54 11.48 -8.08
N ILE A 129 -16.85 10.77 -7.22
CA ILE A 129 -15.39 10.83 -7.04
C ILE A 129 -14.80 9.54 -7.64
N LEU A 130 -13.69 9.67 -8.36
CA LEU A 130 -12.87 8.54 -8.78
C LEU A 130 -11.58 8.54 -7.95
N TYR A 131 -11.30 7.44 -7.28
CA TYR A 131 -9.96 7.15 -6.77
C TYR A 131 -9.28 6.13 -7.70
N SER A 132 -8.08 6.43 -8.13
CA SER A 132 -7.30 5.53 -8.97
C SER A 132 -5.81 5.55 -8.61
N THR A 133 -5.19 4.40 -8.79
CA THR A 133 -3.76 4.17 -8.64
C THR A 133 -3.32 3.11 -9.64
N TYR A 134 -2.02 2.90 -9.80
CA TYR A 134 -1.48 1.87 -10.68
C TYR A 134 -1.48 0.46 -10.03
N SER A 135 -1.60 0.36 -8.71
CA SER A 135 -1.47 -0.88 -7.94
C SER A 135 -2.83 -1.38 -7.46
N HIS A 136 -3.21 -2.59 -7.86
CA HIS A 136 -4.42 -3.26 -7.36
C HIS A 136 -4.40 -3.36 -5.82
N ALA A 137 -3.26 -3.76 -5.23
CA ALA A 137 -3.12 -3.86 -3.78
C ALA A 137 -3.32 -2.52 -3.06
N LEU A 138 -2.78 -1.42 -3.61
CA LEU A 138 -2.98 -0.08 -3.04
C LEU A 138 -4.43 0.40 -3.19
N LEU A 139 -5.08 0.06 -4.31
CA LEU A 139 -6.49 0.36 -4.55
C LEU A 139 -7.36 -0.32 -3.48
N GLN A 140 -7.17 -1.63 -3.26
CA GLN A 140 -7.93 -2.40 -2.28
C GLN A 140 -7.64 -1.94 -0.84
N ASP A 141 -6.39 -1.70 -0.48
CA ASP A 141 -6.04 -1.17 0.84
C ASP A 141 -6.73 0.17 1.12
N THR A 142 -6.75 1.08 0.13
CA THR A 142 -7.44 2.36 0.25
C THR A 142 -8.96 2.17 0.37
N LYS A 143 -9.56 1.33 -0.47
CA LYS A 143 -10.99 0.99 -0.42
C LYS A 143 -11.36 0.43 0.94
N ASN A 144 -10.59 -0.53 1.46
CA ASN A 144 -10.85 -1.15 2.76
C ASN A 144 -10.74 -0.14 3.91
N LYS A 145 -9.73 0.73 3.90
CA LYS A 145 -9.59 1.79 4.92
C LYS A 145 -10.77 2.76 4.92
N VAL A 146 -11.25 3.17 3.74
CA VAL A 146 -12.41 4.05 3.64
C VAL A 146 -13.69 3.31 4.05
N SER A 147 -13.85 2.05 3.68
CA SER A 147 -15.00 1.22 4.07
C SER A 147 -15.09 1.01 5.57
N LEU A 148 -13.96 0.71 6.21
CA LEU A 148 -13.89 0.56 7.67
C LEU A 148 -14.17 1.90 8.38
N PHE A 149 -13.58 3.00 7.88
CA PHE A 149 -13.90 4.33 8.37
C PHE A 149 -15.40 4.64 8.24
N ASN A 150 -16.04 4.25 7.13
CA ASN A 150 -17.46 4.42 6.91
C ASN A 150 -18.33 3.58 7.86
N SER A 151 -17.92 2.34 8.13
CA SER A 151 -18.57 1.48 9.13
C SER A 151 -18.55 2.14 10.51
N ASN A 152 -17.41 2.71 10.90
CA ASN A 152 -17.27 3.42 12.18
C ASN A 152 -18.16 4.66 12.25
N ILE A 153 -18.34 5.38 11.11
CA ILE A 153 -19.30 6.50 11.04
C ILE A 153 -20.73 6.04 11.29
N LYS A 154 -21.14 4.92 10.67
CA LYS A 154 -22.48 4.37 10.84
C LYS A 154 -22.74 3.97 12.27
N ASP A 155 -21.81 3.24 12.88
CA ASP A 155 -21.89 2.83 14.28
C ASP A 155 -21.96 4.04 15.23
N PHE A 156 -21.12 5.04 15.00
CA PHE A 156 -21.14 6.28 15.77
C PHE A 156 -22.46 7.05 15.61
N ALA A 157 -22.98 7.19 14.39
CA ALA A 157 -24.28 7.81 14.16
C ALA A 157 -25.42 7.07 14.87
N GLN A 158 -25.37 5.74 14.88
CA GLN A 158 -26.36 4.90 15.58
C GLN A 158 -26.22 5.06 17.12
N LYS A 159 -25.01 5.03 17.67
CA LYS A 159 -24.76 5.27 19.09
C LYS A 159 -25.23 6.64 19.55
N LEU A 160 -25.08 7.68 18.70
CA LEU A 160 -25.65 9.00 18.96
C LEU A 160 -27.18 8.98 18.99
N LYS A 161 -27.80 8.33 18.01
CA LYS A 161 -29.27 8.18 17.93
C LYS A 161 -29.82 7.44 19.14
N ASP A 162 -29.16 6.40 19.59
CA ASP A 162 -29.53 5.59 20.75
C ASP A 162 -29.19 6.26 22.10
N LYS A 163 -28.61 7.46 22.07
CA LYS A 163 -28.12 8.19 23.27
C LYS A 163 -27.13 7.41 24.14
N LYS A 164 -26.45 6.43 23.53
CA LYS A 164 -25.39 5.65 24.20
C LYS A 164 -24.08 6.43 24.32
N VAL A 165 -23.90 7.46 23.50
CA VAL A 165 -22.78 8.40 23.55
C VAL A 165 -23.34 9.78 23.84
N GLN A 166 -22.82 10.44 24.88
CA GLN A 166 -23.16 11.84 25.19
C GLN A 166 -21.99 12.72 24.84
N PHE A 167 -22.27 13.84 24.19
CA PHE A 167 -21.28 14.90 24.02
C PHE A 167 -20.93 15.52 25.36
N ILE A 168 -19.69 15.37 25.80
CA ILE A 168 -19.19 15.97 27.01
C ILE A 168 -18.70 17.37 26.65
N GLY A 169 -19.52 18.41 26.91
CA GLY A 169 -19.12 19.80 26.73
C GLY A 169 -20.30 20.76 26.56
N LYS A 170 -20.13 21.99 27.01
CA LYS A 170 -21.16 23.04 26.88
C LYS A 170 -21.38 23.51 25.44
N ASN A 171 -20.45 23.26 24.56
CA ASN A 171 -20.55 23.56 23.13
C ASN A 171 -20.65 22.26 22.34
N LYS A 172 -21.81 21.98 21.78
CA LYS A 172 -22.08 20.79 20.96
C LYS A 172 -21.24 20.70 19.67
N LYS A 173 -20.60 21.80 19.25
CA LYS A 173 -19.60 21.87 18.19
C LYS A 173 -18.34 21.06 18.47
N VAL A 174 -18.04 20.83 19.72
CA VAL A 174 -16.71 20.42 20.21
C VAL A 174 -16.41 18.95 19.98
N ALA A 175 -17.41 18.09 19.97
CA ALA A 175 -17.17 16.64 19.92
C ALA A 175 -16.89 16.08 18.50
N ILE A 176 -17.17 16.86 17.48
CA ILE A 176 -16.97 16.46 16.06
C ILE A 176 -15.77 17.18 15.45
N GLU A 177 -15.09 18.02 16.20
CA GLU A 177 -14.03 18.89 15.71
C GLU A 177 -12.70 18.22 15.40
N ASN A 178 -12.64 16.91 15.42
CA ASN A 178 -11.56 16.25 14.77
C ASN A 178 -11.99 15.82 13.38
N ARG A 179 -11.19 16.09 12.39
CA ARG A 179 -11.37 15.73 11.00
C ARG A 179 -12.78 15.91 10.43
N MET A 180 -13.86 15.51 11.16
CA MET A 180 -15.22 15.65 10.67
C MET A 180 -15.90 16.93 11.13
N GLY A 181 -15.62 17.45 12.32
CA GLY A 181 -16.23 18.69 12.81
C GLY A 181 -15.85 19.91 11.98
N ILE A 182 -14.58 19.99 11.59
CA ILE A 182 -14.08 20.98 10.63
C ILE A 182 -14.77 20.85 9.27
N TRP A 183 -15.20 19.62 8.91
CA TRP A 183 -15.75 19.32 7.60
C TRP A 183 -17.27 19.35 7.56
N LEU A 184 -17.95 19.00 8.65
CA LEU A 184 -19.40 18.89 8.67
C LEU A 184 -20.13 20.21 8.89
N ASP A 185 -19.52 21.16 9.58
CA ASP A 185 -20.06 22.51 9.85
C ASP A 185 -21.54 22.48 10.30
N VAL A 186 -21.85 21.76 11.38
CA VAL A 186 -23.21 21.56 11.90
C VAL A 186 -23.34 21.94 13.36
N ASP A 187 -24.45 22.61 13.69
CA ASP A 187 -24.67 23.27 14.99
C ASP A 187 -25.54 22.46 15.98
N ALA A 188 -26.31 21.46 15.52
CA ALA A 188 -27.26 20.70 16.32
C ALA A 188 -27.04 19.20 16.21
N GLU A 189 -27.29 18.44 17.29
CA GLU A 189 -27.08 16.99 17.36
C GLU A 189 -27.85 16.20 16.28
N GLU A 190 -29.10 16.57 16.03
CA GLU A 190 -29.93 15.94 14.97
C GLU A 190 -29.33 16.21 13.58
N ASN A 191 -28.79 17.38 13.36
CA ASN A 191 -28.12 17.74 12.09
C ASN A 191 -26.80 16.96 11.93
N ILE A 192 -26.10 16.65 13.02
CA ILE A 192 -24.90 15.84 13.03
C ILE A 192 -25.21 14.41 12.57
N ILE A 193 -26.21 13.76 13.18
CA ILE A 193 -26.62 12.41 12.80
C ILE A 193 -26.98 12.34 11.32
N LYS A 194 -27.79 13.30 10.85
CA LYS A 194 -28.17 13.41 9.45
C LYS A 194 -26.94 13.60 8.55
N ALA A 195 -26.03 14.50 8.92
CA ALA A 195 -24.83 14.77 8.13
C ALA A 195 -23.89 13.55 8.05
N LEU A 196 -23.74 12.79 9.14
CA LEU A 196 -22.98 11.55 9.17
C LEU A 196 -23.61 10.47 8.28
N GLN A 197 -24.92 10.32 8.32
CA GLN A 197 -25.67 9.37 7.47
C GLN A 197 -25.53 9.74 5.98
N GLU A 198 -25.68 11.02 5.63
CA GLU A 198 -25.52 11.50 4.25
C GLU A 198 -24.07 11.34 3.76
N MET A 199 -23.09 11.60 4.61
CA MET A 199 -21.68 11.37 4.32
C MET A 199 -21.40 9.88 4.09
N SER A 200 -21.93 9.02 4.96
CA SER A 200 -21.82 7.57 4.81
C SER A 200 -22.42 7.08 3.50
N THR A 201 -23.64 7.50 3.18
CA THR A 201 -24.29 7.18 1.90
C THR A 201 -23.46 7.67 0.71
N TYR A 202 -22.85 8.85 0.79
CA TYR A 202 -22.00 9.37 -0.26
C TYR A 202 -20.76 8.50 -0.47
N LEU A 203 -20.06 8.10 0.62
CA LEU A 203 -18.89 7.23 0.54
C LEU A 203 -19.21 5.87 -0.11
N GLU A 204 -20.41 5.34 0.10
CA GLU A 204 -20.84 4.07 -0.50
C GLU A 204 -21.29 4.18 -1.95
N THR A 205 -21.98 5.25 -2.30
CA THR A 205 -22.67 5.33 -3.60
C THR A 205 -22.03 6.27 -4.61
N LYS A 206 -21.10 7.13 -4.17
CA LYS A 206 -20.53 8.18 -5.01
C LYS A 206 -19.01 8.14 -5.14
N VAL A 207 -18.34 7.14 -4.55
CA VAL A 207 -16.89 6.96 -4.67
C VAL A 207 -16.62 5.68 -5.43
N ASP A 208 -16.07 5.82 -6.62
CA ASP A 208 -15.63 4.70 -7.46
C ASP A 208 -14.13 4.48 -7.22
N TYR A 209 -13.75 3.25 -6.90
CA TYR A 209 -12.37 2.78 -6.76
C TYR A 209 -12.03 1.92 -7.96
N MET A 210 -11.26 2.45 -8.91
CA MET A 210 -11.04 1.77 -10.19
C MET A 210 -9.60 1.94 -10.66
N LEU A 211 -9.00 0.85 -11.14
CA LEU A 211 -7.85 0.90 -12.03
C LEU A 211 -8.29 1.35 -13.43
N ILE A 212 -7.35 1.63 -14.32
CA ILE A 212 -7.65 1.94 -15.72
C ILE A 212 -8.37 0.77 -16.39
N GLU A 213 -8.00 -0.45 -16.01
CA GLU A 213 -8.59 -1.71 -16.47
C GLU A 213 -10.09 -1.80 -16.11
N ASP A 214 -10.41 -1.55 -14.85
CA ASP A 214 -11.80 -1.55 -14.37
C ASP A 214 -12.63 -0.48 -15.06
N LEU A 215 -12.05 0.72 -15.21
CA LEU A 215 -12.71 1.84 -15.88
C LEU A 215 -13.01 1.52 -17.35
N TYR A 216 -12.04 0.94 -18.06
CA TYR A 216 -12.22 0.50 -19.44
C TYR A 216 -13.31 -0.55 -19.55
N ASN A 217 -13.26 -1.60 -18.72
CA ASN A 217 -14.22 -2.70 -18.74
C ASN A 217 -15.64 -2.23 -18.40
N SER A 218 -15.79 -1.27 -17.47
CA SER A 218 -17.09 -0.68 -17.13
C SER A 218 -17.72 0.09 -18.30
N ILE A 219 -16.92 0.79 -19.09
CA ILE A 219 -17.39 1.56 -20.26
C ILE A 219 -17.68 0.64 -21.45
N GLN A 220 -16.82 -0.36 -21.70
CA GLN A 220 -16.97 -1.33 -22.78
C GLN A 220 -18.02 -2.40 -22.50
N LYS A 221 -18.38 -2.61 -21.24
CA LYS A 221 -19.20 -3.75 -20.80
C LYS A 221 -18.61 -5.09 -21.26
N SER A 222 -17.28 -5.23 -21.16
CA SER A 222 -16.52 -6.42 -21.57
C SER A 222 -15.41 -6.70 -20.56
N ASN A 223 -15.00 -7.95 -20.44
CA ASN A 223 -13.83 -8.34 -19.67
C ASN A 223 -12.68 -8.62 -20.65
N LYS A 224 -11.86 -7.62 -20.92
CA LYS A 224 -10.65 -7.78 -21.74
C LYS A 224 -9.48 -8.18 -20.85
N GLU A 225 -8.62 -9.03 -21.38
CA GLU A 225 -7.35 -9.37 -20.76
C GLU A 225 -6.36 -8.23 -20.96
N PHE A 226 -5.71 -7.82 -19.86
CA PHE A 226 -4.74 -6.74 -19.88
C PHE A 226 -3.32 -7.29 -19.94
N ASP A 227 -2.57 -6.67 -20.79
CA ASP A 227 -1.18 -6.96 -21.09
C ASP A 227 -0.23 -6.27 -20.10
N ASN A 228 0.92 -6.88 -19.87
CA ASN A 228 1.94 -6.37 -18.96
C ASN A 228 3.36 -6.73 -19.44
N GLU A 229 4.36 -6.24 -18.72
CA GLU A 229 5.78 -6.50 -19.01
C GLU A 229 6.11 -8.00 -19.12
N LYS A 230 5.45 -8.87 -18.34
CA LYS A 230 5.70 -10.32 -18.40
C LYS A 230 5.25 -10.91 -19.73
N GLU A 231 4.12 -10.48 -20.26
CA GLU A 231 3.62 -10.93 -21.56
C GLU A 231 4.60 -10.49 -22.67
N PHE A 232 5.06 -9.24 -22.62
CA PHE A 232 6.04 -8.74 -23.57
C PHE A 232 7.34 -9.55 -23.55
N VAL A 233 7.95 -9.70 -22.35
CA VAL A 233 9.29 -10.33 -22.22
C VAL A 233 9.22 -11.85 -22.36
N ASN A 234 8.25 -12.50 -21.72
CA ASN A 234 8.23 -13.95 -21.62
C ASN A 234 7.47 -14.65 -22.75
N THR A 235 6.48 -13.96 -23.34
CA THR A 235 5.65 -14.56 -24.39
C THR A 235 5.98 -13.96 -25.76
N TYR A 236 5.85 -12.66 -25.94
CA TYR A 236 6.04 -12.04 -27.23
C TYR A 236 7.48 -12.13 -27.73
N LEU A 237 8.47 -11.62 -27.00
CA LEU A 237 9.87 -11.60 -27.45
C LEU A 237 10.45 -12.97 -27.72
N LYS A 238 10.09 -13.97 -26.90
CA LYS A 238 10.55 -15.35 -27.08
C LYS A 238 9.97 -16.05 -28.32
N ASN A 239 8.80 -15.58 -28.79
CA ASN A 239 8.04 -16.22 -29.85
C ASN A 239 8.00 -15.39 -31.16
N ILE A 240 8.88 -14.37 -31.31
CA ILE A 240 8.97 -13.59 -32.53
C ILE A 240 9.27 -14.50 -33.73
N LYS A 241 8.31 -14.55 -34.68
CA LYS A 241 8.41 -15.34 -35.91
C LYS A 241 9.09 -14.61 -37.06
N ASN A 242 9.12 -13.27 -37.00
CA ASN A 242 9.71 -12.42 -38.03
C ASN A 242 11.24 -12.48 -37.96
N TYR A 243 11.85 -13.22 -38.89
CA TYR A 243 13.30 -13.39 -38.94
C TYR A 243 14.08 -12.05 -39.06
N ASN A 244 13.60 -11.12 -39.86
CA ASN A 244 14.23 -9.81 -40.01
C ASN A 244 14.20 -9.01 -38.71
N LEU A 245 13.07 -9.05 -38.00
CA LEU A 245 12.94 -8.38 -36.70
C LEU A 245 13.88 -9.03 -35.68
N LYS A 246 13.94 -10.37 -35.64
CA LYS A 246 14.83 -11.10 -34.72
C LYS A 246 16.29 -10.74 -34.97
N SER A 247 16.74 -10.72 -36.23
CA SER A 247 18.11 -10.28 -36.60
C SER A 247 18.39 -8.82 -36.21
N ASN A 248 17.39 -7.93 -36.22
CA ASN A 248 17.55 -6.56 -35.77
C ASN A 248 17.64 -6.47 -34.24
N ILE A 249 16.86 -7.28 -33.51
CA ILE A 249 16.94 -7.35 -32.04
C ILE A 249 18.35 -7.79 -31.61
N ASP A 250 18.95 -8.75 -32.31
CA ASP A 250 20.31 -9.19 -32.00
C ASP A 250 21.35 -8.05 -32.10
N LYS A 251 21.12 -7.05 -32.95
CA LYS A 251 21.99 -5.85 -33.07
C LYS A 251 21.92 -4.92 -31.86
N ILE A 252 20.82 -4.98 -31.10
CA ILE A 252 20.61 -4.18 -29.88
C ILE A 252 20.61 -5.03 -28.61
N SER A 253 21.19 -6.23 -28.65
CA SER A 253 21.24 -7.17 -27.53
C SER A 253 21.93 -6.64 -26.26
N HIS A 254 22.68 -5.55 -26.36
CA HIS A 254 23.25 -4.82 -25.22
C HIS A 254 22.21 -3.99 -24.47
N ILE A 255 21.05 -3.72 -25.08
CA ILE A 255 19.91 -3.04 -24.44
C ILE A 255 19.03 -4.11 -23.81
N SER A 256 18.77 -4.02 -22.50
CA SER A 256 17.93 -5.01 -21.81
C SER A 256 16.46 -4.93 -22.27
N TYR A 257 15.76 -6.04 -22.18
CA TYR A 257 14.36 -6.12 -22.62
C TYR A 257 13.43 -5.25 -21.78
N GLU A 258 13.74 -5.07 -20.50
CA GLU A 258 13.01 -4.16 -19.61
C GLU A 258 13.12 -2.71 -20.08
N VAL A 259 14.29 -2.31 -20.58
CA VAL A 259 14.49 -0.98 -21.16
C VAL A 259 13.71 -0.83 -22.45
N ILE A 260 13.75 -1.83 -23.33
CA ILE A 260 12.97 -1.83 -24.57
C ILE A 260 11.47 -1.72 -24.25
N TYR A 261 10.98 -2.50 -23.29
CA TYR A 261 9.58 -2.41 -22.86
C TYR A 261 9.23 -1.02 -22.32
N LYS A 262 10.13 -0.45 -21.50
CA LYS A 262 9.93 0.90 -20.95
C LYS A 262 9.85 1.97 -22.02
N GLU A 263 10.69 1.89 -23.07
CA GLU A 263 10.61 2.80 -24.23
C GLU A 263 9.29 2.64 -24.98
N ILE A 264 8.87 1.38 -25.20
CA ILE A 264 7.63 1.07 -25.92
C ILE A 264 6.41 1.51 -25.12
N TYR A 265 6.26 0.99 -23.92
CA TYR A 265 5.08 1.25 -23.08
C TYR A 265 5.03 2.69 -22.59
N GLY A 266 6.14 3.18 -22.01
CA GLY A 266 6.17 4.47 -21.33
C GLY A 266 6.23 5.67 -22.29
N LEU A 267 6.90 5.53 -23.42
CA LEU A 267 7.12 6.64 -24.34
C LEU A 267 6.39 6.44 -25.67
N ILE A 268 6.64 5.36 -26.44
CA ILE A 268 6.02 5.22 -27.76
C ILE A 268 4.50 5.11 -27.65
N PHE A 269 4.01 4.25 -26.75
CA PHE A 269 2.57 4.08 -26.48
C PHE A 269 2.03 5.06 -25.45
N GLY A 270 2.87 5.48 -24.49
CA GLY A 270 2.45 6.30 -23.37
C GLY A 270 2.45 7.81 -23.61
N TYR A 271 3.06 8.27 -24.68
CA TYR A 271 3.12 9.70 -25.02
C TYR A 271 1.74 10.23 -25.43
N ALA A 272 1.43 11.43 -24.96
CA ALA A 272 0.22 12.14 -25.33
C ALA A 272 0.57 13.26 -26.30
N LYS A 273 0.19 13.08 -27.57
CA LYS A 273 0.33 14.09 -28.61
C LYS A 273 -0.93 14.99 -28.61
N ASP A 274 -0.72 16.30 -28.62
CA ASP A 274 -1.81 17.26 -28.59
C ASP A 274 -2.77 17.05 -29.79
N GLY A 275 -4.06 16.90 -29.49
CA GLY A 275 -5.13 16.81 -30.48
C GLY A 275 -5.27 15.47 -31.21
N THR A 276 -4.46 14.45 -30.91
CA THR A 276 -4.57 13.12 -31.54
C THR A 276 -4.57 11.98 -30.52
N LEU A 277 -5.12 10.85 -30.94
CA LEU A 277 -5.09 9.59 -30.15
C LEU A 277 -3.99 8.65 -30.66
N ASP A 278 -3.19 9.08 -31.62
CA ASP A 278 -2.14 8.27 -32.20
C ASP A 278 -0.92 8.14 -31.28
N ILE A 279 -0.15 7.10 -31.49
CA ILE A 279 1.20 7.01 -30.90
C ILE A 279 2.14 7.97 -31.62
N ILE A 280 3.26 8.35 -31.00
CA ILE A 280 4.26 9.20 -31.64
C ILE A 280 4.82 8.54 -32.91
N SER A 281 5.20 9.35 -33.89
CA SER A 281 5.86 8.88 -35.12
C SER A 281 7.29 8.43 -34.85
N LEU A 282 7.86 7.69 -35.80
CA LEU A 282 9.27 7.28 -35.74
C LEU A 282 10.22 8.48 -35.63
N ASP A 283 9.99 9.52 -36.43
CA ASP A 283 10.85 10.70 -36.42
C ASP A 283 10.77 11.48 -35.10
N GLU A 284 9.56 11.64 -34.56
CA GLU A 284 9.37 12.23 -33.23
C GLU A 284 10.06 11.40 -32.13
N TYR A 285 9.96 10.08 -32.19
CA TYR A 285 10.63 9.19 -31.24
C TYR A 285 12.16 9.31 -31.35
N ILE A 286 12.71 9.29 -32.56
CA ILE A 286 14.15 9.47 -32.79
C ILE A 286 14.61 10.82 -32.23
N ASP A 287 13.88 11.91 -32.51
CA ASP A 287 14.26 13.24 -32.00
C ASP A 287 14.22 13.33 -30.47
N LEU A 288 13.17 12.75 -29.82
CA LEU A 288 13.06 12.68 -28.38
C LEU A 288 14.16 11.85 -27.71
N ARG A 289 14.74 10.89 -28.42
CA ARG A 289 15.71 9.93 -27.86
C ARG A 289 17.10 9.98 -28.46
N LYS A 290 17.38 10.97 -29.29
CA LYS A 290 18.67 11.13 -30.02
C LYS A 290 19.92 11.13 -29.16
N GLU A 291 19.78 11.51 -27.89
CA GLU A 291 20.90 11.53 -26.94
C GLU A 291 21.07 10.21 -26.19
N SER A 292 19.99 9.40 -26.15
CA SER A 292 19.98 8.10 -25.43
C SER A 292 20.29 6.91 -26.34
N PHE A 293 19.85 7.00 -27.60
CA PHE A 293 19.98 5.94 -28.60
C PHE A 293 20.50 6.49 -29.93
N THR A 294 21.27 5.68 -30.63
CA THR A 294 21.57 5.95 -32.04
C THR A 294 20.28 5.86 -32.85
N LYS A 295 20.28 6.53 -34.01
CA LYS A 295 19.14 6.46 -34.95
C LYS A 295 18.76 5.01 -35.27
N GLN A 296 19.76 4.13 -35.42
CA GLN A 296 19.53 2.72 -35.71
C GLN A 296 18.85 1.99 -34.55
N GLU A 297 19.33 2.17 -33.32
CA GLU A 297 18.73 1.57 -32.13
C GLU A 297 17.29 2.04 -31.91
N ALA A 298 17.05 3.36 -31.99
CA ALA A 298 15.71 3.93 -31.89
C ALA A 298 14.76 3.37 -32.98
N THR A 299 15.27 3.23 -34.24
CA THR A 299 14.47 2.64 -35.30
C THR A 299 14.10 1.19 -35.01
N ILE A 300 15.03 0.38 -34.49
CA ILE A 300 14.78 -1.02 -34.14
C ILE A 300 13.74 -1.11 -32.99
N ILE A 301 13.89 -0.30 -31.93
CA ILE A 301 12.93 -0.26 -30.84
C ILE A 301 11.53 0.11 -31.34
N TYR A 302 11.43 1.10 -32.22
CA TYR A 302 10.16 1.49 -32.82
C TYR A 302 9.55 0.38 -33.72
N MET A 303 10.38 -0.36 -34.45
CA MET A 303 9.93 -1.54 -35.23
C MET A 303 9.36 -2.62 -34.30
N ILE A 304 10.02 -2.87 -33.17
CA ILE A 304 9.51 -3.80 -32.15
C ILE A 304 8.16 -3.31 -31.63
N ALA A 305 8.02 -2.01 -31.32
CA ALA A 305 6.77 -1.43 -30.85
C ALA A 305 5.62 -1.65 -31.84
N LYS A 306 5.86 -1.42 -33.13
CA LYS A 306 4.85 -1.61 -34.19
C LYS A 306 4.47 -3.07 -34.40
N ASP A 307 5.44 -3.99 -34.29
CA ASP A 307 5.17 -5.44 -34.35
C ASP A 307 4.40 -5.93 -33.11
N TYR A 308 4.78 -5.40 -31.95
CA TYR A 308 4.09 -5.70 -30.69
C TYR A 308 2.65 -5.19 -30.67
N GLN A 309 2.39 -4.00 -31.18
CA GLN A 309 1.03 -3.48 -31.37
C GLN A 309 0.17 -4.45 -32.20
N LYS A 310 0.70 -4.98 -33.31
CA LYS A 310 0.00 -6.00 -34.12
C LYS A 310 -0.24 -7.30 -33.36
N TYR A 311 0.74 -7.70 -32.53
CA TYR A 311 0.60 -8.88 -31.69
C TYR A 311 -0.56 -8.70 -30.69
N GLN A 312 -0.63 -7.55 -30.00
CA GLN A 312 -1.74 -7.22 -29.09
C GLN A 312 -3.10 -7.26 -29.81
N GLU A 313 -3.19 -6.66 -30.99
CA GLU A 313 -4.41 -6.68 -31.83
C GLU A 313 -4.84 -8.13 -32.19
N GLN A 314 -3.89 -8.96 -32.64
CA GLN A 314 -4.16 -10.37 -33.01
C GLN A 314 -4.58 -11.24 -31.82
N LYS A 315 -4.04 -10.97 -30.66
CA LYS A 315 -4.38 -11.68 -29.41
C LYS A 315 -5.64 -11.15 -28.77
N GLY A 316 -6.10 -9.96 -29.14
CA GLY A 316 -7.23 -9.28 -28.51
C GLY A 316 -6.92 -8.79 -27.09
N ILE A 317 -5.64 -8.70 -26.73
CA ILE A 317 -5.16 -8.13 -25.45
C ILE A 317 -4.90 -6.64 -25.60
N ILE A 318 -5.01 -5.89 -24.53
CA ILE A 318 -4.79 -4.44 -24.50
C ILE A 318 -3.91 -4.06 -23.31
N ASP A 319 -3.28 -2.90 -23.39
CA ASP A 319 -2.59 -2.28 -22.25
C ASP A 319 -3.32 -1.02 -21.77
N ASN A 320 -2.85 -0.47 -20.65
CA ASN A 320 -3.45 0.74 -20.07
C ASN A 320 -3.38 1.96 -20.99
N ASN A 321 -2.44 2.01 -21.95
CA ASN A 321 -2.33 3.10 -22.91
C ASN A 321 -3.40 2.98 -24.01
N ILE A 322 -3.64 1.76 -24.49
CA ILE A 322 -4.72 1.47 -25.46
C ILE A 322 -6.08 1.75 -24.79
N ALA A 323 -6.27 1.27 -23.57
CA ALA A 323 -7.47 1.51 -22.78
C ALA A 323 -7.73 3.01 -22.59
N SER A 324 -6.70 3.78 -22.22
CA SER A 324 -6.79 5.23 -22.04
C SER A 324 -7.16 5.97 -23.31
N ARG A 325 -6.60 5.59 -24.46
CA ARG A 325 -6.99 6.17 -25.76
C ARG A 325 -8.44 5.89 -26.10
N TYR A 326 -8.88 4.67 -25.84
CA TYR A 326 -10.30 4.32 -26.05
C TYR A 326 -11.21 5.18 -25.15
N ILE A 327 -10.93 5.29 -23.84
CA ILE A 327 -11.71 6.11 -22.92
C ILE A 327 -11.70 7.57 -23.34
N LEU A 328 -10.54 8.12 -23.76
CA LEU A 328 -10.44 9.47 -24.34
C LEU A 328 -11.35 9.66 -25.53
N SER A 329 -11.43 8.68 -26.45
CA SER A 329 -12.32 8.76 -27.61
C SER A 329 -13.81 8.83 -27.21
N LYS A 330 -14.16 8.38 -26.03
CA LYS A 330 -15.51 8.37 -25.47
C LYS A 330 -15.74 9.44 -24.40
N ALA A 331 -14.77 10.27 -24.08
CA ALA A 331 -14.82 11.20 -22.95
C ALA A 331 -16.03 12.13 -22.95
N ASN A 332 -16.52 12.53 -24.13
CA ASN A 332 -17.71 13.38 -24.25
C ASN A 332 -19.04 12.66 -23.92
N SER A 333 -19.03 11.34 -23.92
CA SER A 333 -20.20 10.50 -23.60
C SER A 333 -20.16 9.91 -22.19
N ILE A 334 -19.13 10.23 -21.40
CA ILE A 334 -18.96 9.77 -20.03
C ILE A 334 -19.36 10.89 -19.08
N ASP A 335 -20.17 10.58 -18.07
CA ASP A 335 -20.46 11.50 -16.98
C ASP A 335 -19.18 11.79 -16.21
N LYS A 336 -18.74 13.06 -16.23
CA LYS A 336 -17.49 13.45 -15.62
C LYS A 336 -17.53 13.33 -14.09
N TYR A 337 -16.47 12.78 -13.53
CA TYR A 337 -16.24 12.80 -12.10
C TYR A 337 -16.03 14.25 -11.59
N SER A 338 -16.62 14.57 -10.46
CA SER A 338 -16.41 15.89 -9.83
C SER A 338 -14.98 16.06 -9.35
N LEU A 339 -14.35 14.97 -8.91
CA LEU A 339 -12.98 14.90 -8.45
C LEU A 339 -12.36 13.56 -8.84
N CYS A 340 -11.16 13.60 -9.39
CA CYS A 340 -10.30 12.44 -9.58
C CYS A 340 -9.11 12.52 -8.60
N VAL A 341 -8.99 11.55 -7.72
CA VAL A 341 -7.88 11.42 -6.76
C VAL A 341 -6.93 10.35 -7.29
N LEU A 342 -5.71 10.77 -7.67
CA LEU A 342 -4.67 9.90 -8.19
C LEU A 342 -3.55 9.74 -7.18
N ASP A 343 -3.41 8.54 -6.65
CA ASP A 343 -2.27 8.18 -5.81
C ASP A 343 -1.17 7.52 -6.65
N GLU A 344 0.09 7.73 -6.25
CA GLU A 344 1.28 7.27 -6.97
C GLU A 344 1.28 7.73 -8.45
N VAL A 345 0.90 9.00 -8.67
CA VAL A 345 0.70 9.58 -10.01
C VAL A 345 1.89 9.41 -10.97
N LYS A 346 3.09 9.19 -10.44
CA LYS A 346 4.32 8.94 -11.19
C LYS A 346 4.32 7.64 -11.99
N ASP A 347 3.41 6.73 -11.67
CA ASP A 347 3.32 5.42 -12.33
C ASP A 347 2.39 5.45 -13.55
N PHE A 348 1.71 6.59 -13.81
CA PHE A 348 0.88 6.80 -14.99
C PHE A 348 1.66 7.45 -16.15
N THR A 349 1.39 6.99 -17.36
CA THR A 349 1.90 7.59 -18.58
C THR A 349 1.19 8.90 -18.92
N GLN A 350 1.72 9.68 -19.88
CA GLN A 350 1.08 10.93 -20.29
C GLN A 350 -0.34 10.73 -20.83
N ILE A 351 -0.57 9.66 -21.61
CA ILE A 351 -1.90 9.38 -22.17
C ILE A 351 -2.90 8.96 -21.08
N ASN A 352 -2.43 8.24 -20.02
CA ASN A 352 -3.26 7.92 -18.87
C ASN A 352 -3.69 9.20 -18.12
N LEU A 353 -2.76 10.13 -17.90
CA LEU A 353 -3.05 11.40 -17.23
C LEU A 353 -4.03 12.27 -18.04
N ASN A 354 -3.86 12.32 -19.36
CA ASN A 354 -4.81 12.99 -20.26
C ASN A 354 -6.21 12.38 -20.16
N MET A 355 -6.30 11.07 -20.12
CA MET A 355 -7.56 10.36 -19.95
C MET A 355 -8.25 10.77 -18.64
N PHE A 356 -7.53 10.72 -17.50
CA PHE A 356 -8.12 11.14 -16.22
C PHE A 356 -8.56 12.61 -16.22
N LYS A 357 -7.78 13.51 -16.84
CA LYS A 357 -8.17 14.92 -17.00
C LYS A 357 -9.43 15.09 -17.83
N SER A 358 -9.62 14.29 -18.88
CA SER A 358 -10.77 14.40 -19.77
C SER A 358 -12.10 13.97 -19.13
N ILE A 359 -12.04 12.99 -18.21
CA ILE A 359 -13.21 12.43 -17.53
C ILE A 359 -13.47 13.05 -16.14
N SER A 360 -12.72 14.07 -15.75
CA SER A 360 -12.89 14.73 -14.45
C SER A 360 -12.90 16.26 -14.56
N TYR A 361 -13.59 16.92 -13.65
CA TYR A 361 -13.57 18.39 -13.55
C TYR A 361 -12.33 18.85 -12.78
N LYS A 362 -11.98 18.14 -11.70
CA LYS A 362 -10.84 18.47 -10.83
C LYS A 362 -9.99 17.23 -10.59
N MET A 363 -8.70 17.44 -10.39
CA MET A 363 -7.73 16.40 -10.09
C MET A 363 -6.96 16.71 -8.81
N PHE A 364 -6.77 15.69 -7.98
CA PHE A 364 -5.92 15.69 -6.81
C PHE A 364 -4.84 14.63 -7.00
N CYS A 365 -3.63 15.04 -7.31
CA CYS A 365 -2.56 14.16 -7.75
C CYS A 365 -1.43 14.13 -6.74
N VAL A 366 -1.04 12.94 -6.29
CA VAL A 366 0.00 12.74 -5.27
C VAL A 366 1.04 11.75 -5.77
N GLY A 367 2.33 12.07 -5.58
CA GLY A 367 3.41 11.16 -5.99
C GLY A 367 4.80 11.57 -5.52
N ASP A 368 5.78 10.74 -5.86
CA ASP A 368 7.20 10.98 -5.61
C ASP A 368 8.01 10.58 -6.85
N ALA A 369 8.60 11.55 -7.54
CA ALA A 369 9.34 11.31 -8.78
C ALA A 369 10.54 10.35 -8.62
N LEU A 370 11.15 10.30 -7.43
CA LEU A 370 12.30 9.43 -7.16
C LEU A 370 11.92 7.96 -6.94
N GLN A 371 10.65 7.69 -6.68
CA GLN A 371 10.14 6.31 -6.53
C GLN A 371 9.58 5.73 -7.84
N MET A 372 9.87 6.33 -8.99
CA MET A 372 9.42 5.85 -10.28
C MET A 372 10.24 4.63 -10.72
N ILE A 373 9.66 3.45 -10.59
CA ILE A 373 10.22 2.17 -11.09
C ILE A 373 9.35 1.52 -12.16
N ASN A 374 8.16 2.05 -12.40
CA ASN A 374 7.31 1.62 -13.50
C ASN A 374 7.72 2.32 -14.82
N PRO A 375 7.41 1.75 -15.98
CA PRO A 375 7.82 2.30 -17.27
C PRO A 375 6.94 3.48 -17.74
N ALA A 376 6.83 4.56 -16.94
CA ALA A 376 5.87 5.65 -17.17
C ALA A 376 6.61 6.94 -17.48
N TYR A 377 7.53 7.30 -18.00
CA TYR A 377 8.15 8.64 -18.31
C TYR A 377 7.38 9.84 -17.70
N PHE A 378 7.11 9.77 -16.40
CA PHE A 378 6.37 10.78 -15.66
C PHE A 378 7.17 12.08 -15.50
N SER A 379 6.47 13.21 -15.59
CA SER A 379 7.02 14.54 -15.31
C SER A 379 5.99 15.42 -14.60
N PHE A 380 6.37 16.02 -13.47
CA PHE A 380 5.57 17.05 -12.81
C PHE A 380 5.35 18.29 -13.69
N ALA A 381 6.31 18.64 -14.55
CA ALA A 381 6.17 19.74 -15.49
C ALA A 381 5.06 19.46 -16.51
N TYR A 382 4.98 18.22 -17.00
CA TYR A 382 3.88 17.79 -17.87
C TYR A 382 2.54 17.86 -17.13
N LEU A 383 2.47 17.33 -15.92
CA LEU A 383 1.24 17.34 -15.12
C LEU A 383 0.77 18.76 -14.81
N LYS A 384 1.68 19.67 -14.48
CA LYS A 384 1.36 21.11 -14.30
C LYS A 384 0.75 21.71 -15.56
N ARG A 385 1.35 21.45 -16.72
CA ARG A 385 0.82 21.94 -18.02
C ARG A 385 -0.57 21.36 -18.31
N LEU A 386 -0.74 20.07 -18.08
CA LEU A 386 -2.02 19.38 -18.32
C LEU A 386 -3.15 19.93 -17.44
N MET A 387 -2.84 20.26 -16.18
CA MET A 387 -3.83 20.74 -15.22
C MET A 387 -4.01 22.27 -15.24
N PHE A 388 -3.22 22.98 -16.04
CA PHE A 388 -3.32 24.44 -16.16
C PHE A 388 -4.69 24.82 -16.72
N GLU A 389 -5.41 25.60 -15.91
CA GLU A 389 -6.67 26.22 -16.31
C GLU A 389 -6.50 27.73 -16.19
N ASN A 390 -6.61 28.67 -16.26
CA ASN A 390 -6.41 30.12 -16.08
C ASN A 390 -5.57 30.51 -14.85
N ASN A 391 -5.25 29.59 -13.96
CA ASN A 391 -4.46 29.85 -12.76
C ASN A 391 -3.18 29.03 -12.75
N TYR A 392 -2.11 29.62 -12.24
CA TYR A 392 -0.84 28.93 -12.08
C TYR A 392 -0.94 27.87 -10.98
N ILE A 393 -0.67 26.61 -11.33
CA ILE A 393 -0.67 25.50 -10.38
C ILE A 393 0.74 25.29 -9.85
N ASN A 394 0.90 25.41 -8.55
CA ASN A 394 2.14 25.03 -7.87
C ASN A 394 2.12 23.56 -7.48
N VAL A 395 3.28 22.91 -7.59
CA VAL A 395 3.49 21.64 -6.91
C VAL A 395 3.73 21.94 -5.44
N THR A 396 2.90 21.40 -4.57
CA THR A 396 3.11 21.50 -3.12
C THR A 396 4.00 20.36 -2.66
N GLU A 397 4.97 20.68 -1.82
CA GLU A 397 5.99 19.76 -1.35
C GLU A 397 5.68 19.29 0.07
N LEU A 398 5.65 17.98 0.31
CA LEU A 398 5.56 17.38 1.65
C LEU A 398 6.92 16.82 2.04
N LYS A 399 7.58 17.48 2.97
CA LYS A 399 8.96 17.19 3.39
C LYS A 399 9.06 16.31 4.65
N ASN A 400 8.01 16.29 5.47
CA ASN A 400 8.02 15.52 6.70
C ASN A 400 7.98 14.02 6.40
N ASN A 401 8.98 13.29 6.90
CA ASN A 401 9.08 11.83 6.79
C ASN A 401 8.74 11.21 8.14
N TYR A 402 7.65 10.46 8.18
CA TYR A 402 7.14 9.77 9.39
C TYR A 402 7.56 8.29 9.45
N ARG A 403 8.33 7.82 8.47
CA ARG A 403 8.70 6.42 8.29
C ARG A 403 10.11 6.11 8.75
N ASN A 404 11.07 6.80 8.15
CA ASN A 404 12.48 6.46 8.26
C ASN A 404 13.13 7.18 9.44
N SER A 405 14.09 6.51 10.09
CA SER A 405 14.95 7.16 11.07
C SER A 405 15.76 8.28 10.42
N LYS A 406 16.18 9.25 11.21
CA LYS A 406 16.98 10.41 10.76
C LYS A 406 18.27 10.03 10.02
N LYS A 407 18.90 8.91 10.40
CA LYS A 407 20.09 8.43 9.70
C LYS A 407 19.77 7.95 8.30
N ILE A 408 18.71 7.15 8.14
CA ILE A 408 18.28 6.64 6.83
C ILE A 408 17.83 7.80 5.94
N GLU A 409 17.06 8.75 6.49
CA GLU A 409 16.63 9.92 5.74
C GLU A 409 17.81 10.73 5.20
N LYS A 410 18.82 11.01 6.05
CA LYS A 410 20.04 11.71 5.60
C LYS A 410 20.72 10.99 4.43
N ILE A 411 20.75 9.66 4.45
CA ILE A 411 21.30 8.85 3.36
C ILE A 411 20.47 9.01 2.09
N VAL A 412 19.14 8.99 2.23
CA VAL A 412 18.20 9.16 1.11
C VAL A 412 18.34 10.55 0.50
N ASP A 413 18.51 11.59 1.30
CA ASP A 413 18.77 12.95 0.84
C ASP A 413 20.11 13.06 0.09
N ASN A 414 21.19 12.50 0.65
CA ASN A 414 22.51 12.49 -0.01
C ASN A 414 22.49 11.66 -1.31
N LEU A 415 21.71 10.57 -1.36
CA LEU A 415 21.52 9.83 -2.60
C LEU A 415 20.74 10.68 -3.62
N SER A 416 19.79 11.46 -3.17
CA SER A 416 19.03 12.38 -4.03
C SER A 416 19.92 13.49 -4.60
N GLU A 417 20.88 14.00 -3.81
CA GLU A 417 21.90 14.95 -4.30
C GLU A 417 22.79 14.30 -5.36
N LEU A 418 23.28 13.09 -5.12
CA LEU A 418 24.04 12.33 -6.11
C LEU A 418 23.23 12.13 -7.40
N ASN A 419 21.93 11.90 -7.31
CA ASN A 419 21.03 11.82 -8.47
C ASN A 419 21.00 13.13 -9.28
N ILE A 420 20.92 14.28 -8.62
CA ILE A 420 20.96 15.58 -9.30
C ILE A 420 22.31 15.78 -10.01
N GLU A 421 23.41 15.50 -9.31
CA GLU A 421 24.76 15.65 -9.88
C GLU A 421 24.94 14.80 -11.13
N GLN A 422 24.41 13.57 -11.13
CA GLN A 422 24.58 12.62 -12.22
C GLN A 422 23.60 12.80 -13.38
N PHE A 423 22.34 13.21 -13.10
CA PHE A 423 21.24 13.25 -14.06
C PHE A 423 20.64 14.64 -14.29
N GLY A 424 21.17 15.68 -13.62
CA GLY A 424 20.74 17.08 -13.76
C GLY A 424 19.44 17.44 -13.04
N THR A 425 19.07 18.71 -13.15
CA THR A 425 18.03 19.34 -12.32
C THR A 425 16.59 19.16 -12.78
N HIS A 426 16.32 18.38 -13.81
CA HIS A 426 14.95 18.18 -14.31
C HIS A 426 14.04 17.37 -13.39
N SER A 427 14.56 16.74 -12.35
CA SER A 427 13.78 16.17 -11.27
C SER A 427 13.78 17.13 -10.08
N PHE A 428 12.60 17.57 -9.68
CA PHE A 428 12.41 18.22 -8.39
C PHE A 428 12.86 17.23 -7.31
N VAL A 429 14.04 17.46 -6.74
CA VAL A 429 14.50 16.65 -5.63
C VAL A 429 14.02 17.33 -4.36
N LEU A 430 13.18 16.62 -3.64
CA LEU A 430 12.65 17.03 -2.37
C LEU A 430 13.52 16.46 -1.25
N ARG A 431 14.02 17.31 -0.37
CA ARG A 431 14.72 16.88 0.84
C ARG A 431 13.70 16.58 1.92
N GLY A 432 13.81 15.40 2.52
CA GLY A 432 12.97 14.99 3.62
C GLY A 432 13.37 15.64 4.95
N LYS A 433 12.48 15.51 5.93
CA LYS A 433 12.76 15.86 7.32
C LYS A 433 12.14 14.79 8.21
N SER A 434 12.96 13.89 8.76
CA SER A 434 12.49 12.86 9.67
C SER A 434 11.88 13.48 10.92
N VAL A 435 10.75 12.96 11.31
CA VAL A 435 10.10 13.26 12.58
C VAL A 435 10.64 12.37 13.69
N ASP A 436 11.21 11.22 13.34
CA ASP A 436 11.82 10.27 14.29
C ASP A 436 13.31 10.61 14.50
N ASP A 437 13.69 10.86 15.75
CA ASP A 437 15.06 11.22 16.15
C ASP A 437 15.84 10.00 16.68
N ASP A 438 15.52 8.78 16.22
CA ASP A 438 16.17 7.56 16.69
C ASP A 438 17.65 7.51 16.28
N MET A 439 18.51 7.83 17.27
CA MET A 439 19.96 7.79 17.16
C MET A 439 20.52 6.35 17.17
N LEU A 440 19.71 5.35 17.48
CA LEU A 440 20.13 3.95 17.62
C LEU A 440 20.14 3.19 16.29
N ALA A 441 19.58 3.78 15.24
CA ALA A 441 19.54 3.18 13.91
C ALA A 441 20.92 2.75 13.41
N LYS A 442 21.01 1.52 12.90
CA LYS A 442 22.26 0.96 12.32
C LYS A 442 22.17 1.00 10.80
N VAL A 443 23.15 1.66 10.20
CA VAL A 443 23.27 1.79 8.75
C VAL A 443 24.66 1.32 8.35
N ILE A 444 24.71 0.13 7.75
CA ILE A 444 25.94 -0.65 7.54
C ILE A 444 26.15 -0.90 6.05
N TYR A 445 27.38 -0.75 5.59
CA TYR A 445 27.82 -1.17 4.27
C TYR A 445 28.80 -2.32 4.38
N VAL A 446 28.58 -3.37 3.59
CA VAL A 446 29.48 -4.53 3.51
C VAL A 446 29.83 -4.76 2.04
N ASN A 447 31.13 -4.78 1.74
CA ASN A 447 31.62 -5.13 0.42
C ASN A 447 32.29 -6.51 0.49
N ASP A 448 31.48 -7.57 0.46
CA ASP A 448 31.95 -8.95 0.56
C ASP A 448 30.95 -9.91 -0.12
N GLY A 449 31.42 -10.63 -1.14
CA GLY A 449 30.62 -11.61 -1.88
C GLY A 449 30.23 -12.87 -1.09
N ASN A 450 30.80 -13.09 0.09
CA ASN A 450 30.57 -14.31 0.88
C ASN A 450 29.52 -14.15 1.98
N PHE A 451 28.89 -12.97 2.11
CA PHE A 451 27.91 -12.73 3.17
C PHE A 451 26.73 -13.71 3.12
N GLN A 452 26.30 -14.12 1.93
CA GLN A 452 25.21 -15.08 1.74
C GLN A 452 25.50 -16.45 2.38
N GLU A 453 26.74 -16.93 2.27
CA GLU A 453 27.16 -18.18 2.91
C GLU A 453 27.23 -18.05 4.44
N THR A 454 27.55 -16.86 4.94
CA THR A 454 27.62 -16.58 6.38
C THR A 454 26.25 -16.68 7.04
N ILE A 455 25.17 -16.23 6.36
CA ILE A 455 23.81 -16.29 6.88
C ILE A 455 23.04 -17.56 6.48
N LYS A 456 23.71 -18.50 5.81
CA LYS A 456 23.10 -19.75 5.33
C LYS A 456 22.36 -20.50 6.44
N ASN A 457 21.15 -20.99 6.11
CA ASN A 457 20.26 -21.70 7.03
C ASN A 457 19.78 -20.88 8.24
N LYS A 458 20.02 -19.56 8.26
CA LYS A 458 19.47 -18.65 9.28
C LYS A 458 18.11 -18.14 8.86
N ALA A 459 17.31 -17.79 9.85
CA ALA A 459 16.04 -17.10 9.65
C ALA A 459 15.87 -16.07 10.76
N TYR A 460 15.61 -14.84 10.37
CA TYR A 460 15.43 -13.71 11.27
C TYR A 460 14.00 -13.18 11.14
N SER A 461 13.31 -13.07 12.27
CA SER A 461 11.87 -12.74 12.27
C SER A 461 11.56 -11.36 11.71
N ASP A 462 12.30 -10.35 12.10
CA ASP A 462 12.05 -8.94 11.73
C ASP A 462 13.05 -8.40 10.69
N VAL A 463 13.67 -9.26 9.91
CA VAL A 463 14.61 -8.89 8.85
C VAL A 463 14.06 -9.27 7.50
N SER A 464 14.02 -8.32 6.56
CA SER A 464 13.66 -8.57 5.17
C SER A 464 14.88 -8.41 4.28
N ILE A 465 15.21 -9.44 3.50
CA ILE A 465 16.26 -9.37 2.48
C ILE A 465 15.63 -8.93 1.16
N VAL A 466 16.19 -7.91 0.56
CA VAL A 466 15.69 -7.30 -0.68
C VAL A 466 16.71 -7.43 -1.79
N VAL A 467 16.27 -7.92 -2.93
CA VAL A 467 17.09 -8.19 -4.12
C VAL A 467 16.55 -7.50 -5.37
N GLY A 468 17.39 -7.36 -6.38
CA GLY A 468 17.05 -6.66 -7.62
C GLY A 468 16.16 -7.46 -8.58
N SER A 469 16.21 -8.80 -8.56
CA SER A 469 15.50 -9.64 -9.52
C SER A 469 14.84 -10.87 -8.91
N LYS A 470 13.90 -11.46 -9.65
CA LYS A 470 13.22 -12.71 -9.26
C LYS A 470 14.16 -13.92 -9.29
N GLU A 471 15.08 -13.94 -10.22
CA GLU A 471 16.07 -14.99 -10.38
C GLU A 471 16.96 -15.05 -9.12
N LYS A 472 17.47 -13.88 -8.70
CA LYS A 472 18.27 -13.76 -7.47
C LYS A 472 17.48 -14.18 -6.23
N LYS A 473 16.19 -13.81 -6.15
CA LYS A 473 15.30 -14.25 -5.08
C LYS A 473 15.16 -15.77 -5.04
N GLN A 474 14.96 -16.43 -6.19
CA GLN A 474 14.84 -17.89 -6.28
C GLN A 474 16.15 -18.60 -5.89
N GLU A 475 17.30 -18.06 -6.27
CA GLU A 475 18.60 -18.57 -5.83
C GLU A 475 18.74 -18.51 -4.31
N LEU A 476 18.44 -17.35 -3.72
CA LEU A 476 18.54 -17.16 -2.28
C LEU A 476 17.56 -18.00 -1.48
N ARG A 477 16.35 -18.23 -1.98
CA ARG A 477 15.37 -19.13 -1.33
C ARG A 477 15.87 -20.56 -1.17
N LYS A 478 16.75 -21.04 -2.06
CA LYS A 478 17.38 -22.36 -1.91
C LYS A 478 18.35 -22.41 -0.73
N ILE A 479 18.94 -21.26 -0.39
CA ILE A 479 19.94 -21.11 0.68
C ILE A 479 19.27 -20.71 1.99
N LEU A 480 18.24 -19.89 1.92
CA LEU A 480 17.52 -19.28 3.04
C LEU A 480 15.99 -19.52 2.92
N PRO A 481 15.53 -20.79 3.02
CA PRO A 481 14.15 -21.13 2.70
C PRO A 481 13.12 -20.51 3.65
N LYS A 482 13.49 -20.20 4.89
CA LYS A 482 12.62 -19.62 5.93
C LYS A 482 12.75 -18.11 6.10
N GLN A 483 13.58 -17.44 5.29
CA GLN A 483 13.79 -16.01 5.37
C GLN A 483 12.82 -15.25 4.45
N GLU A 484 12.29 -14.12 4.94
CA GLU A 484 11.56 -13.18 4.09
C GLU A 484 12.52 -12.58 3.05
N ILE A 485 12.34 -12.94 1.78
CA ILE A 485 13.13 -12.44 0.65
C ILE A 485 12.17 -11.82 -0.36
N LEU A 486 12.37 -10.55 -0.65
CA LEU A 486 11.52 -9.75 -1.53
C LEU A 486 12.35 -9.14 -2.66
N THR A 487 11.75 -8.96 -3.82
CA THR A 487 12.31 -8.07 -4.84
C THR A 487 11.97 -6.61 -4.53
N ILE A 488 12.70 -5.65 -5.13
CA ILE A 488 12.38 -4.21 -5.00
C ILE A 488 10.91 -3.92 -5.41
N SER A 489 10.40 -4.61 -6.43
CA SER A 489 9.02 -4.44 -6.86
C SER A 489 8.01 -4.98 -5.84
N GLU A 490 8.33 -6.08 -5.18
CA GLU A 490 7.45 -6.68 -4.15
C GLU A 490 7.45 -5.89 -2.84
N ILE A 491 8.59 -5.30 -2.45
CA ILE A 491 8.68 -4.47 -1.24
C ILE A 491 8.18 -3.04 -1.46
N LYS A 492 7.99 -2.60 -2.72
CA LYS A 492 7.43 -1.28 -3.00
C LYS A 492 6.07 -1.12 -2.30
N GLY A 493 5.95 -0.07 -1.48
CA GLY A 493 4.76 0.18 -0.66
C GLY A 493 4.71 -0.59 0.67
N LEU A 494 5.64 -1.52 0.94
CA LEU A 494 5.84 -2.14 2.24
C LEU A 494 6.88 -1.39 3.06
N GLU A 495 6.90 -1.63 4.35
CA GLU A 495 7.84 -1.06 5.30
C GLU A 495 8.31 -2.13 6.27
N ARG A 496 9.60 -2.13 6.60
CA ARG A 496 10.19 -3.11 7.54
C ARG A 496 11.13 -2.39 8.52
N ASN A 497 11.18 -2.88 9.74
CA ASN A 497 12.10 -2.31 10.73
C ASN A 497 13.55 -2.52 10.34
N PHE A 498 13.86 -3.69 9.78
CA PHE A 498 15.19 -4.03 9.35
C PHE A 498 15.21 -4.54 7.91
N VAL A 499 15.94 -3.86 7.03
CA VAL A 499 16.09 -4.23 5.62
C VAL A 499 17.56 -4.51 5.31
N ILE A 500 17.81 -5.60 4.62
CA ILE A 500 19.09 -5.93 4.00
C ILE A 500 18.94 -5.80 2.49
N LEU A 501 19.60 -4.83 1.87
CA LEU A 501 19.72 -4.73 0.42
C LEU A 501 20.90 -5.58 -0.03
N LEU A 502 20.65 -6.59 -0.86
CA LEU A 502 21.66 -7.54 -1.27
C LEU A 502 21.90 -7.48 -2.78
N ASP A 503 23.14 -7.14 -3.15
CA ASP A 503 23.65 -7.08 -4.53
C ASP A 503 22.85 -6.17 -5.48
N ILE A 504 22.10 -5.18 -4.97
CA ILE A 504 21.24 -4.31 -5.79
C ILE A 504 22.05 -3.55 -6.85
N LEU A 505 23.21 -3.04 -6.46
CA LEU A 505 24.10 -2.32 -7.37
C LEU A 505 25.02 -3.28 -8.12
N SER A 506 25.57 -4.29 -7.44
CA SER A 506 26.50 -5.24 -8.01
C SER A 506 25.93 -6.06 -9.16
N ASP A 507 24.67 -6.42 -9.12
CA ASP A 507 23.99 -7.14 -10.19
C ASP A 507 23.86 -6.29 -11.47
N ASN A 508 23.98 -4.97 -11.33
CA ASN A 508 23.96 -4.01 -12.43
C ASN A 508 25.33 -3.36 -12.69
N TYR A 509 26.44 -3.99 -12.25
CA TYR A 509 27.79 -3.44 -12.29
C TYR A 509 28.19 -2.84 -13.65
N GLN A 510 27.93 -3.56 -14.76
CA GLN A 510 28.28 -3.10 -16.09
C GLN A 510 27.58 -1.79 -16.45
N LYS A 511 26.33 -1.61 -16.02
CA LYS A 511 25.54 -0.40 -16.28
C LYS A 511 26.14 0.80 -15.57
N TRP A 512 26.55 0.63 -14.30
CA TRP A 512 27.19 1.69 -13.53
C TRP A 512 28.57 2.08 -14.09
N ASP A 513 29.33 1.13 -14.61
CA ASP A 513 30.61 1.41 -15.26
C ASP A 513 30.44 2.21 -16.57
N VAL A 514 29.44 1.88 -17.38
CA VAL A 514 29.10 2.66 -18.57
C VAL A 514 28.67 4.08 -18.18
N LEU A 515 27.81 4.24 -17.17
CA LEU A 515 27.37 5.55 -16.69
C LEU A 515 28.54 6.40 -16.24
N ARG A 516 29.46 5.84 -15.44
CA ARG A 516 30.67 6.52 -14.97
C ARG A 516 31.52 7.05 -16.13
N ARG A 517 31.72 6.26 -17.18
CA ARG A 517 32.48 6.65 -18.37
C ARG A 517 31.76 7.77 -19.12
N THR A 518 30.45 7.73 -19.20
CA THR A 518 29.62 8.78 -19.84
C THR A 518 29.75 10.11 -19.12
N ILE A 519 29.68 10.10 -17.78
CA ILE A 519 29.86 11.28 -16.94
C ILE A 519 31.25 11.89 -17.11
N ILE A 520 32.30 11.07 -17.08
CA ILE A 520 33.68 11.53 -17.29
C ILE A 520 33.85 12.19 -18.65
N SER A 521 33.14 11.72 -19.68
CA SER A 521 33.17 12.30 -21.03
C SER A 521 32.36 13.59 -21.19
N LYS A 522 31.76 14.13 -20.11
CA LYS A 522 30.89 15.31 -20.10
C LYS A 522 29.68 15.23 -21.04
N LYS A 523 29.32 14.04 -21.52
CA LYS A 523 28.04 13.82 -22.15
C LYS A 523 26.97 13.86 -21.07
N LYS A 524 25.98 14.73 -21.23
CA LYS A 524 24.94 14.92 -20.21
C LYS A 524 24.23 13.61 -19.91
N ALA A 525 24.37 13.14 -18.68
CA ALA A 525 23.64 11.96 -18.19
C ALA A 525 22.13 12.20 -18.07
N GLU A 526 21.70 13.47 -18.22
CA GLU A 526 20.29 13.91 -18.17
C GLU A 526 19.36 13.10 -19.07
N GLU A 527 19.88 12.54 -20.13
CA GLU A 527 19.15 11.86 -21.18
C GLU A 527 19.12 10.33 -20.99
N ASN A 528 19.90 9.82 -20.01
CA ASN A 528 19.98 8.40 -19.73
C ASN A 528 18.91 7.95 -18.71
N SER A 529 17.63 8.02 -19.11
CA SER A 529 16.48 7.53 -18.31
C SER A 529 16.63 6.08 -17.86
N VAL A 530 17.42 5.28 -18.56
CA VAL A 530 17.73 3.88 -18.22
C VAL A 530 18.49 3.80 -16.91
N TYR A 531 19.54 4.57 -16.73
CA TYR A 531 20.35 4.54 -15.51
C TYR A 531 19.58 5.13 -14.33
N ARG A 532 18.70 6.09 -14.56
CA ARG A 532 17.78 6.62 -13.57
C ARG A 532 16.88 5.53 -13.00
N TYR A 533 16.42 4.59 -13.81
CA TYR A 533 15.64 3.45 -13.36
C TYR A 533 16.39 2.64 -12.30
N TYR A 534 17.65 2.26 -12.56
CA TYR A 534 18.43 1.50 -11.58
C TYR A 534 18.75 2.30 -10.33
N PHE A 535 18.95 3.60 -10.48
CA PHE A 535 19.13 4.51 -9.36
C PHE A 535 17.87 4.57 -8.48
N ASN A 536 16.72 4.65 -9.09
CA ASN A 536 15.42 4.65 -8.41
C ASN A 536 15.14 3.31 -7.72
N LEU A 537 15.56 2.17 -8.28
CA LEU A 537 15.49 0.87 -7.59
C LEU A 537 16.25 0.92 -6.26
N PHE A 538 17.47 1.43 -6.26
CA PHE A 538 18.25 1.58 -5.05
C PHE A 538 17.60 2.54 -4.05
N TYR A 539 17.12 3.69 -4.53
CA TYR A 539 16.37 4.66 -3.72
C TYR A 539 15.14 4.03 -3.05
N VAL A 540 14.34 3.28 -3.82
CA VAL A 540 13.16 2.57 -3.29
C VAL A 540 13.59 1.58 -2.21
N GLY A 541 14.65 0.83 -2.43
CA GLY A 541 15.17 -0.13 -1.45
C GLY A 541 15.57 0.54 -0.13
N LEU A 542 16.36 1.62 -0.19
CA LEU A 542 16.80 2.37 1.01
C LEU A 542 15.61 2.88 1.82
N THR A 543 14.58 3.40 1.14
CA THR A 543 13.39 3.98 1.80
C THR A 543 12.45 2.97 2.44
N ARG A 544 12.72 1.66 2.32
CA ARG A 544 11.88 0.60 2.92
C ARG A 544 12.21 0.34 4.39
N ALA A 545 13.42 0.65 4.82
CA ALA A 545 13.86 0.46 6.20
C ALA A 545 13.33 1.58 7.12
N LYS A 546 12.76 1.20 8.26
CA LYS A 546 12.37 2.15 9.32
C LYS A 546 13.56 2.51 10.20
N GLN A 547 14.29 1.52 10.70
CA GLN A 547 15.35 1.70 11.70
C GLN A 547 16.70 1.19 11.24
N ASN A 548 16.80 -0.07 10.78
CA ASN A 548 18.07 -0.70 10.47
C ASN A 548 18.18 -0.99 8.98
N LEU A 549 19.32 -0.64 8.40
CA LEU A 549 19.60 -0.79 6.98
C LEU A 549 21.01 -1.35 6.78
N PHE A 550 21.09 -2.53 6.17
CA PHE A 550 22.37 -3.10 5.71
C PHE A 550 22.37 -3.08 4.18
N VAL A 551 23.43 -2.58 3.58
CA VAL A 551 23.67 -2.65 2.15
C VAL A 551 24.88 -3.55 1.93
N ILE A 552 24.67 -4.66 1.25
CA ILE A 552 25.66 -5.71 1.07
C ILE A 552 25.87 -5.89 -0.42
N GLU A 553 27.09 -5.66 -0.87
CA GLU A 553 27.45 -5.69 -2.29
C GLU A 553 28.67 -6.60 -2.50
N LYS A 554 28.57 -7.54 -3.46
CA LYS A 554 29.69 -8.44 -3.81
C LYS A 554 30.84 -7.74 -4.52
N LYS A 555 30.60 -6.55 -5.07
CA LYS A 555 31.60 -5.72 -5.75
C LYS A 555 31.43 -4.27 -5.37
N GLN A 556 32.52 -3.58 -5.14
CA GLN A 556 32.52 -2.13 -4.98
C GLN A 556 32.15 -1.44 -6.29
N ILE A 557 31.19 -0.53 -6.24
CA ILE A 557 30.78 0.29 -7.39
C ILE A 557 31.44 1.67 -7.23
N GLU A 558 32.40 1.98 -8.08
CA GLU A 558 33.19 3.21 -7.98
C GLU A 558 32.33 4.49 -7.97
N LEU A 559 31.20 4.51 -8.70
CA LEU A 559 30.27 5.63 -8.70
C LEU A 559 29.69 5.93 -7.30
N PHE A 560 29.52 4.92 -6.46
CA PHE A 560 28.92 5.03 -5.12
C PHE A 560 29.95 4.96 -4.00
N LYS A 561 31.25 4.89 -4.31
CA LYS A 561 32.31 4.72 -3.31
C LYS A 561 32.30 5.82 -2.26
N ASP A 562 32.33 7.07 -2.70
CA ASP A 562 32.33 8.22 -1.79
C ASP A 562 31.00 8.34 -1.04
N PHE A 563 29.90 8.02 -1.70
CA PHE A 563 28.59 7.96 -1.08
C PHE A 563 28.54 6.97 0.09
N PHE A 564 29.05 5.75 -0.10
CA PHE A 564 29.11 4.77 0.99
C PHE A 564 30.06 5.20 2.10
N ASN A 565 31.25 5.68 1.78
CA ASN A 565 32.25 6.12 2.76
C ASN A 565 31.74 7.26 3.67
N GLN A 566 30.92 8.17 3.12
CA GLN A 566 30.40 9.32 3.86
C GLN A 566 29.14 9.00 4.68
N ASN A 567 28.35 8.02 4.28
CA ASN A 567 27.02 7.83 4.79
C ASN A 567 26.79 6.53 5.57
N PHE A 568 27.68 5.54 5.41
CA PHE A 568 27.53 4.22 6.02
C PHE A 568 28.74 3.89 6.90
N GLU A 569 28.50 3.11 7.95
CA GLU A 569 29.56 2.44 8.69
C GLU A 569 29.97 1.20 7.88
N SER A 570 31.23 1.17 7.43
CA SER A 570 31.76 0.03 6.68
C SER A 570 32.25 -1.05 7.63
N LEU A 571 31.72 -2.26 7.51
CA LEU A 571 32.08 -3.41 8.31
C LEU A 571 32.57 -4.57 7.43
N GLY A 572 33.50 -5.36 7.96
CA GLY A 572 33.83 -6.66 7.37
C GLY A 572 32.73 -7.67 7.65
N ASN A 573 32.69 -8.75 6.86
CA ASN A 573 31.62 -9.76 6.86
C ASN A 573 31.33 -10.30 8.28
N LYS A 574 32.35 -10.70 9.05
CA LYS A 574 32.19 -11.23 10.40
C LYS A 574 31.58 -10.20 11.36
N ALA A 575 32.10 -8.97 11.37
CA ALA A 575 31.57 -7.91 12.23
C ALA A 575 30.11 -7.53 11.90
N ALA A 576 29.80 -7.48 10.61
CA ALA A 576 28.43 -7.23 10.15
C ALA A 576 27.48 -8.37 10.55
N PHE A 577 27.93 -9.62 10.46
CA PHE A 577 27.16 -10.78 10.90
C PHE A 577 26.94 -10.77 12.43
N ASP A 578 27.97 -10.55 13.23
CA ASP A 578 27.87 -10.47 14.69
C ASP A 578 26.90 -9.34 15.10
N LEU A 579 26.93 -8.20 14.41
CA LEU A 579 26.00 -7.11 14.64
C LEU A 579 24.57 -7.49 14.23
N LEU A 580 24.36 -8.14 13.07
CA LEU A 580 23.08 -8.64 12.62
C LEU A 580 22.46 -9.59 13.66
N GLU A 581 23.23 -10.58 14.13
CA GLU A 581 22.79 -11.52 15.18
C GLU A 581 22.41 -10.76 16.46
N SER A 582 23.19 -9.77 16.87
CA SER A 582 22.92 -9.01 18.10
C SER A 582 21.66 -8.15 18.03
N ILE A 583 21.25 -7.71 16.85
CA ILE A 583 20.04 -6.91 16.63
C ILE A 583 18.84 -7.85 16.42
N ALA A 584 18.96 -8.81 15.52
CA ALA A 584 17.88 -9.69 15.12
C ALA A 584 17.43 -10.65 16.23
N SER A 585 18.35 -11.10 17.10
CA SER A 585 18.01 -11.95 18.24
C SER A 585 17.18 -11.27 19.34
N LYS A 586 17.06 -9.95 19.29
CA LYS A 586 16.30 -9.15 20.28
C LYS A 586 14.86 -8.90 19.89
N VAL A 587 14.49 -9.22 18.67
CA VAL A 587 13.18 -8.91 18.10
C VAL A 587 12.60 -10.19 17.51
N ASP A 588 11.74 -10.86 18.27
CA ASP A 588 10.82 -11.85 17.73
C ASP A 588 9.49 -11.17 17.46
N LEU A 589 8.98 -11.35 16.24
CA LEU A 589 7.62 -10.94 15.90
C LEU A 589 6.65 -11.77 16.72
N ASP A 590 5.69 -11.10 17.33
CA ASP A 590 4.61 -11.81 17.99
C ASP A 590 3.66 -12.47 16.95
N ARG A 591 2.77 -13.33 17.46
CA ARG A 591 1.80 -14.05 16.64
C ARG A 591 0.96 -13.10 15.77
N GLU A 592 0.53 -12.00 16.32
CA GLU A 592 -0.35 -11.04 15.66
C GLU A 592 0.40 -10.32 14.51
N GLU A 593 1.63 -9.90 14.75
CA GLU A 593 2.47 -9.27 13.74
C GLU A 593 2.78 -10.23 12.56
N ILE A 594 2.97 -11.53 12.83
CA ILE A 594 3.17 -12.53 11.76
C ILE A 594 1.90 -12.68 10.92
N ILE A 595 0.74 -12.77 11.55
CA ILE A 595 -0.56 -12.86 10.86
C ILE A 595 -0.80 -11.59 10.03
N GLU A 596 -0.55 -10.40 10.58
CA GLU A 596 -0.67 -9.15 9.85
C GLU A 596 0.21 -9.11 8.60
N ARG A 597 1.45 -9.61 8.67
CA ARG A 597 2.34 -9.72 7.51
C ARG A 597 1.83 -10.73 6.46
N ILE A 598 1.28 -11.87 6.90
CA ILE A 598 0.65 -12.84 6.00
C ILE A 598 -0.50 -12.18 5.25
N GLU A 599 -1.37 -11.47 5.96
CA GLU A 599 -2.49 -10.76 5.34
C GLU A 599 -2.02 -9.64 4.39
N GLU A 600 -0.95 -8.93 4.74
CA GLU A 600 -0.34 -7.95 3.86
C GLU A 600 0.13 -8.58 2.54
N PHE A 601 0.73 -9.77 2.59
CA PHE A 601 1.14 -10.51 1.40
C PHE A 601 -0.05 -11.07 0.60
N ILE A 602 -1.08 -11.58 1.26
CA ILE A 602 -2.31 -12.06 0.62
C ILE A 602 -2.97 -10.90 -0.18
N LYS A 603 -3.14 -9.74 0.42
CA LYS A 603 -3.71 -8.53 -0.22
C LYS A 603 -2.92 -8.07 -1.45
N ARG A 604 -1.65 -8.44 -1.55
CA ARG A 604 -0.74 -8.10 -2.66
C ARG A 604 -0.54 -9.25 -3.64
N GLU A 605 -1.29 -10.33 -3.49
CA GLU A 605 -1.16 -11.56 -4.29
C GLU A 605 0.26 -12.16 -4.25
N GLN A 606 0.97 -11.90 -3.16
CA GLN A 606 2.33 -12.43 -2.92
C GLN A 606 2.27 -13.73 -2.09
N TYR A 607 1.48 -14.69 -2.54
CA TYR A 607 1.17 -15.93 -1.80
C TYR A 607 2.42 -16.73 -1.40
N ASP A 608 3.43 -16.77 -2.26
CA ASP A 608 4.71 -17.42 -1.93
C ASP A 608 5.44 -16.77 -0.74
N ASN A 609 5.33 -15.45 -0.59
CA ASN A 609 5.92 -14.74 0.56
C ASN A 609 5.11 -15.00 1.83
N ALA A 610 3.80 -15.05 1.72
CA ALA A 610 2.90 -15.41 2.82
C ALA A 610 3.21 -16.81 3.38
N ARG A 611 3.40 -17.81 2.50
CA ARG A 611 3.71 -19.20 2.89
C ARG A 611 5.01 -19.34 3.68
N VAL A 612 6.02 -18.53 3.40
CA VAL A 612 7.30 -18.54 4.16
C VAL A 612 7.11 -18.21 5.64
N LEU A 613 6.09 -17.43 5.98
CA LEU A 613 5.81 -17.03 7.35
C LEU A 613 5.03 -18.10 8.14
N LEU A 614 4.39 -19.07 7.49
CA LEU A 614 3.63 -20.12 8.18
C LEU A 614 4.51 -20.95 9.12
N ASP A 615 5.77 -21.18 8.78
CA ASP A 615 6.73 -21.93 9.60
C ASP A 615 7.02 -21.24 10.96
N ARG A 616 6.58 -20.01 11.15
CA ARG A 616 6.77 -19.21 12.37
C ARG A 616 5.55 -19.19 13.29
N LEU A 617 4.45 -19.75 12.83
CA LEU A 617 3.20 -19.90 13.58
C LEU A 617 3.14 -21.30 14.25
N ASP A 618 2.29 -21.42 15.26
CA ASP A 618 1.93 -22.74 15.76
C ASP A 618 1.15 -23.57 14.72
N LYS A 619 0.95 -24.86 14.97
CA LYS A 619 0.35 -25.76 13.99
C LYS A 619 -1.08 -25.39 13.60
N ASP A 620 -1.85 -24.88 14.53
CA ASP A 620 -3.26 -24.57 14.28
C ASP A 620 -3.39 -23.26 13.49
N ASP A 621 -2.64 -22.23 13.88
CA ASP A 621 -2.58 -20.98 13.14
C ASP A 621 -1.98 -21.17 11.73
N ALA A 622 -0.89 -21.93 11.62
CA ALA A 622 -0.27 -22.23 10.33
C ALA A 622 -1.23 -22.95 9.39
N ARG A 623 -2.05 -23.90 9.90
CA ARG A 623 -3.09 -24.59 9.12
C ARG A 623 -4.17 -23.60 8.66
N LEU A 624 -4.66 -22.74 9.57
CA LEU A 624 -5.72 -21.79 9.27
C LEU A 624 -5.27 -20.75 8.25
N GLN A 625 -4.09 -20.14 8.46
CA GLN A 625 -3.52 -19.15 7.54
C GLN A 625 -3.12 -19.80 6.21
N GLY A 626 -2.63 -21.04 6.22
CA GLY A 626 -2.34 -21.80 5.01
C GLY A 626 -3.60 -22.04 4.16
N ALA A 627 -4.70 -22.45 4.78
CA ALA A 627 -5.98 -22.57 4.10
C ALA A 627 -6.46 -21.22 3.51
N LYS A 628 -6.31 -20.12 4.25
CA LYS A 628 -6.62 -18.77 3.76
C LYS A 628 -5.81 -18.42 2.52
N ILE A 629 -4.50 -18.62 2.55
CA ILE A 629 -3.61 -18.36 1.40
C ILE A 629 -4.05 -19.16 0.17
N ASP A 630 -4.32 -20.45 0.33
CA ASP A 630 -4.70 -21.34 -0.78
C ASP A 630 -6.07 -20.95 -1.38
N ILE A 631 -7.03 -20.54 -0.56
CA ILE A 631 -8.34 -20.09 -1.01
C ILE A 631 -8.22 -18.77 -1.78
N TYR A 632 -7.47 -17.81 -1.25
CA TYR A 632 -7.26 -16.52 -1.93
C TYR A 632 -6.55 -16.70 -3.26
N GLU A 633 -5.49 -17.52 -3.33
CA GLU A 633 -4.77 -17.79 -4.58
C GLU A 633 -5.65 -18.55 -5.60
N LYS A 634 -6.49 -19.47 -5.14
CA LYS A 634 -7.30 -20.31 -6.04
C LYS A 634 -8.55 -19.63 -6.55
N TYR A 635 -9.20 -18.83 -5.71
CA TYR A 635 -10.52 -18.27 -6.00
C TYR A 635 -10.51 -16.75 -6.10
N VAL A 636 -10.00 -16.02 -5.08
CA VAL A 636 -10.06 -14.54 -5.04
C VAL A 636 -9.26 -13.92 -6.16
N SER A 637 -8.05 -14.43 -6.43
CA SER A 637 -7.22 -13.96 -7.55
C SER A 637 -7.85 -14.14 -8.94
N LYS A 638 -8.98 -14.85 -9.01
CA LYS A 638 -9.74 -15.13 -10.25
C LYS A 638 -11.17 -14.56 -10.19
N ASP A 639 -11.42 -13.60 -9.31
CA ASP A 639 -12.73 -12.97 -9.09
C ASP A 639 -13.88 -13.93 -8.74
N LYS A 640 -13.54 -15.11 -8.18
CA LYS A 640 -14.50 -16.09 -7.72
C LYS A 640 -14.83 -15.89 -6.24
N ASN A 641 -15.28 -14.67 -5.92
CA ASN A 641 -15.43 -14.24 -4.52
C ASN A 641 -16.49 -15.03 -3.77
N ARG A 642 -17.57 -15.44 -4.45
CA ARG A 642 -18.62 -16.26 -3.83
C ARG A 642 -18.11 -17.63 -3.44
N GLU A 643 -17.41 -18.34 -4.33
CA GLU A 643 -16.79 -19.62 -4.05
C GLU A 643 -15.71 -19.50 -2.98
N ALA A 644 -14.94 -18.41 -3.00
CA ALA A 644 -13.97 -18.09 -1.95
C ALA A 644 -14.66 -17.96 -0.59
N GLY A 645 -15.76 -17.20 -0.51
CA GLY A 645 -16.54 -17.03 0.71
C GLY A 645 -17.02 -18.34 1.30
N VAL A 646 -17.50 -19.26 0.46
CA VAL A 646 -17.92 -20.61 0.87
C VAL A 646 -16.77 -21.42 1.45
N GLU A 647 -15.61 -21.45 0.78
CA GLU A 647 -14.46 -22.21 1.26
C GLU A 647 -13.83 -21.60 2.52
N LEU A 648 -13.83 -20.27 2.65
CA LEU A 648 -13.40 -19.58 3.85
C LEU A 648 -14.33 -19.89 5.04
N TRP A 649 -15.62 -19.95 4.82
CA TRP A 649 -16.57 -20.35 5.86
C TRP A 649 -16.32 -21.79 6.33
N LYS A 650 -16.16 -22.74 5.39
CA LYS A 650 -15.80 -24.14 5.72
C LYS A 650 -14.48 -24.24 6.50
N ALA A 651 -13.54 -23.34 6.25
CA ALA A 651 -12.28 -23.27 6.97
C ALA A 651 -12.39 -22.60 8.36
N GLY A 652 -13.56 -22.06 8.73
CA GLY A 652 -13.79 -21.35 9.99
C GLY A 652 -13.33 -19.88 9.96
N LEU A 653 -13.02 -19.32 8.80
CA LEU A 653 -12.59 -17.93 8.59
C LEU A 653 -13.79 -17.03 8.30
N LEU A 654 -14.67 -16.86 9.33
CA LEU A 654 -15.98 -16.25 9.17
C LEU A 654 -15.93 -14.79 8.71
N ASN A 655 -15.02 -14.00 9.25
CA ASN A 655 -14.87 -12.58 8.86
C ASN A 655 -14.43 -12.45 7.41
N ASP A 656 -13.47 -13.26 6.97
CA ASP A 656 -13.00 -13.29 5.59
C ASP A 656 -14.12 -13.78 4.64
N ALA A 657 -14.91 -14.77 5.06
CA ALA A 657 -16.06 -15.25 4.31
C ALA A 657 -17.10 -14.16 4.08
N LYS A 658 -17.48 -13.43 5.15
CA LYS A 658 -18.40 -12.29 5.07
C LYS A 658 -17.87 -11.21 4.13
N GLU A 659 -16.57 -10.92 4.14
CA GLU A 659 -15.96 -9.95 3.22
C GLU A 659 -16.13 -10.38 1.76
N GLN A 660 -15.86 -11.66 1.44
CA GLN A 660 -16.02 -12.17 0.09
C GLN A 660 -17.47 -12.21 -0.36
N PHE A 661 -18.43 -12.49 0.53
CA PHE A 661 -19.85 -12.42 0.24
C PHE A 661 -20.35 -10.98 0.01
N ARG A 662 -19.80 -9.99 0.72
CA ARG A 662 -20.07 -8.56 0.43
C ARG A 662 -19.60 -8.18 -0.96
N ILE A 663 -18.40 -8.61 -1.36
CA ILE A 663 -17.84 -8.36 -2.69
C ILE A 663 -18.71 -9.01 -3.78
N SER A 664 -19.24 -10.20 -3.54
CA SER A 664 -20.12 -10.91 -4.47
C SER A 664 -21.60 -10.47 -4.37
N HIS A 665 -21.93 -9.47 -3.54
CA HIS A 665 -23.31 -8.98 -3.30
C HIS A 665 -24.27 -10.06 -2.78
N ASP A 666 -23.80 -10.97 -1.94
CA ASP A 666 -24.56 -12.07 -1.39
C ASP A 666 -24.91 -11.81 0.09
N GLU A 667 -25.72 -10.77 0.35
CA GLU A 667 -26.08 -10.33 1.69
C GLU A 667 -26.78 -11.44 2.51
N LYS A 668 -27.54 -12.31 1.86
CA LYS A 668 -28.22 -13.44 2.51
C LYS A 668 -27.24 -14.43 3.18
N LEU A 669 -26.06 -14.65 2.57
CA LEU A 669 -25.05 -15.51 3.16
C LEU A 669 -24.35 -14.84 4.35
N ILE A 670 -24.25 -13.50 4.36
CA ILE A 670 -23.72 -12.73 5.48
C ILE A 670 -24.67 -12.83 6.66
N ASP A 671 -25.97 -12.59 6.43
CA ASP A 671 -27.00 -12.66 7.46
C ASP A 671 -27.06 -14.08 8.07
N LEU A 672 -26.87 -15.12 7.24
CA LEU A 672 -26.80 -16.50 7.71
C LEU A 672 -25.59 -16.75 8.63
N ILE A 673 -24.40 -16.22 8.30
CA ILE A 673 -23.22 -16.32 9.18
C ILE A 673 -23.48 -15.56 10.48
N ASP A 674 -24.04 -14.36 10.42
CA ASP A 674 -24.36 -13.54 11.60
C ASP A 674 -25.36 -14.24 12.53
N ALA A 675 -26.40 -14.88 11.97
CA ALA A 675 -27.33 -15.70 12.71
C ALA A 675 -26.66 -16.90 13.40
N CYS A 676 -25.75 -17.60 12.71
CA CYS A 676 -24.99 -18.71 13.28
C CYS A 676 -24.05 -18.26 14.41
N GLU A 677 -23.46 -17.05 14.34
CA GLU A 677 -22.58 -16.52 15.41
C GLU A 677 -23.35 -16.07 16.65
N THR A 678 -24.54 -15.49 16.46
CA THR A 678 -25.34 -14.93 17.57
C THR A 678 -26.10 -15.98 18.38
N ASN A 679 -26.48 -17.10 17.76
CA ASN A 679 -27.46 -18.04 18.31
C ASN A 679 -26.87 -19.40 18.68
N GLY A 680 -25.64 -19.49 19.14
CA GLY A 680 -24.94 -20.75 19.50
C GLY A 680 -25.66 -21.73 20.43
N SER A 681 -26.91 -21.46 20.87
CA SER A 681 -27.76 -22.32 21.66
C SER A 681 -29.21 -22.50 21.17
N ASN A 682 -29.66 -21.76 20.11
CA ASN A 682 -31.04 -21.80 19.61
C ASN A 682 -31.11 -21.96 18.06
N LEU A 683 -30.13 -22.64 17.49
CA LEU A 683 -29.99 -22.84 16.04
C LEU A 683 -31.21 -23.51 15.35
N GLU A 684 -32.06 -24.23 16.09
CA GLU A 684 -33.16 -25.00 15.49
C GLU A 684 -34.29 -24.14 14.91
N TYR A 685 -34.58 -22.98 15.50
CA TYR A 685 -35.72 -22.15 15.08
C TYR A 685 -35.35 -21.19 13.97
N ASP A 686 -34.18 -20.57 14.03
CA ASP A 686 -33.76 -19.54 13.06
C ASP A 686 -33.26 -20.16 11.74
N ILE A 687 -32.65 -21.36 11.78
CA ILE A 687 -32.26 -22.11 10.56
C ILE A 687 -33.48 -22.48 9.71
N VAL A 688 -34.63 -22.83 10.34
CA VAL A 688 -35.85 -23.23 9.61
C VAL A 688 -36.48 -22.01 8.91
N GLU A 689 -36.51 -20.85 9.57
CA GLU A 689 -37.02 -19.62 8.98
C GLU A 689 -36.11 -19.12 7.85
N PHE A 690 -34.79 -19.17 8.05
CA PHE A 690 -33.78 -18.84 7.05
C PHE A 690 -33.73 -19.86 5.90
N PHE A 691 -33.97 -21.13 6.15
CA PHE A 691 -34.01 -22.18 5.12
C PHE A 691 -35.06 -21.90 4.07
N ASP A 692 -36.22 -21.39 4.47
CA ASP A 692 -37.29 -21.01 3.53
C ASP A 692 -36.91 -19.81 2.65
N GLU A 693 -36.10 -18.86 3.15
CA GLU A 693 -35.58 -17.74 2.36
C GLU A 693 -34.47 -18.12 1.39
N VAL A 694 -33.63 -19.11 1.77
CA VAL A 694 -32.44 -19.52 0.98
C VAL A 694 -32.61 -20.84 0.26
N LYS A 695 -33.77 -21.50 0.32
CA LYS A 695 -34.03 -22.82 -0.26
C LYS A 695 -33.78 -22.90 -1.76
N ASP A 696 -33.91 -21.78 -2.46
CA ASP A 696 -33.64 -21.67 -3.90
C ASP A 696 -32.16 -21.38 -4.22
N ASN A 697 -31.32 -21.27 -3.19
CA ASN A 697 -29.89 -21.05 -3.31
C ASN A 697 -29.15 -22.37 -2.99
N ASP A 698 -28.71 -23.09 -4.02
CA ASP A 698 -28.06 -24.40 -3.86
C ASP A 698 -26.85 -24.39 -2.96
N ILE A 699 -26.09 -23.30 -2.91
CA ILE A 699 -24.88 -23.16 -2.08
C ILE A 699 -25.26 -22.98 -0.61
N ALA A 700 -26.18 -22.09 -0.31
CA ALA A 700 -26.67 -21.85 1.05
C ALA A 700 -27.32 -23.12 1.62
N ARG A 701 -28.13 -23.82 0.80
CA ARG A 701 -28.73 -25.10 1.16
C ARG A 701 -27.67 -26.17 1.48
N GLN A 702 -26.62 -26.28 0.65
CA GLN A 702 -25.56 -27.25 0.88
C GLN A 702 -24.77 -26.95 2.15
N LEU A 703 -24.48 -25.68 2.41
CA LEU A 703 -23.79 -25.24 3.66
C LEU A 703 -24.58 -25.57 4.92
N ILE A 704 -25.87 -25.29 4.90
CA ILE A 704 -26.78 -25.63 6.03
C ILE A 704 -26.76 -27.15 6.24
N LEU A 705 -26.86 -27.93 5.17
CA LEU A 705 -26.84 -29.39 5.26
C LEU A 705 -25.49 -29.93 5.76
N ASP A 706 -24.39 -29.33 5.38
CA ASP A 706 -23.04 -29.74 5.82
C ASP A 706 -22.80 -29.35 7.30
N THR A 707 -23.26 -28.18 7.72
CA THR A 707 -23.23 -27.76 9.14
C THR A 707 -24.08 -28.68 10.03
N LEU A 708 -25.29 -29.00 9.59
CA LEU A 708 -26.18 -29.94 10.31
C LEU A 708 -25.58 -31.36 10.37
N LYS A 709 -24.85 -31.82 9.34
CA LYS A 709 -24.14 -33.11 9.38
C LYS A 709 -23.00 -33.12 10.39
N GLU A 710 -22.21 -32.05 10.48
CA GLU A 710 -21.15 -31.92 11.48
C GLU A 710 -21.69 -31.91 12.91
N ASP A 711 -22.78 -31.20 13.17
CA ASP A 711 -23.41 -31.17 14.47
C ASP A 711 -24.05 -32.51 14.84
N LEU A 712 -24.60 -33.22 13.86
CA LEU A 712 -25.11 -34.58 14.05
C LEU A 712 -23.98 -35.59 14.37
N GLU A 713 -22.82 -35.44 13.75
CA GLU A 713 -21.63 -36.25 14.07
C GLU A 713 -21.08 -35.92 15.47
N LYS A 714 -21.03 -34.64 15.85
CA LYS A 714 -20.65 -34.24 17.22
C LYS A 714 -21.60 -34.81 18.25
N LEU A 715 -22.90 -34.72 18.04
CA LEU A 715 -23.93 -35.32 18.92
C LEU A 715 -23.80 -36.84 19.02
N LYS A 716 -23.53 -37.55 17.90
CA LYS A 716 -23.27 -38.98 17.94
C LYS A 716 -22.02 -39.31 18.73
N ASN A 717 -20.96 -38.54 18.57
CA ASN A 717 -19.72 -38.75 19.35
C ASN A 717 -19.91 -38.45 20.84
N ASP A 718 -20.68 -37.48 21.22
CA ASP A 718 -21.00 -37.21 22.62
C ASP A 718 -21.95 -38.28 23.21
N GLN A 719 -22.94 -38.75 22.46
CA GLN A 719 -23.73 -39.91 22.85
C GLN A 719 -22.85 -41.16 23.09
N ASN A 720 -21.89 -41.43 22.18
CA ASN A 720 -20.96 -42.53 22.37
C ASN A 720 -20.05 -42.34 23.61
N LYS A 721 -19.61 -41.16 23.90
CA LYS A 721 -18.85 -40.88 25.14
C LYS A 721 -19.69 -41.12 26.40
N ILE A 722 -20.97 -40.71 26.39
CA ILE A 722 -21.91 -40.95 27.47
C ILE A 722 -22.15 -42.45 27.64
N ILE A 723 -22.45 -43.18 26.57
CA ILE A 723 -22.67 -44.61 26.59
C ILE A 723 -21.42 -45.37 27.10
N ASN A 724 -20.23 -44.95 26.65
CA ASN A 724 -18.98 -45.54 27.15
C ASN A 724 -18.72 -45.22 28.64
N SER A 725 -19.10 -44.03 29.10
CA SER A 725 -19.01 -43.66 30.49
C SER A 725 -20.00 -44.47 31.39
N ILE A 726 -21.21 -44.70 30.88
CA ILE A 726 -22.20 -45.56 31.52
C ILE A 726 -21.73 -47.04 31.60
N ASN A 727 -21.20 -47.53 30.51
CA ASN A 727 -20.67 -48.91 30.45
C ASN A 727 -19.43 -49.07 31.34
N LYS A 728 -18.52 -48.09 31.43
CA LYS A 728 -17.42 -48.08 32.40
C LYS A 728 -17.91 -48.03 33.86
N ARG A 729 -18.99 -47.33 34.15
CA ARG A 729 -19.60 -47.33 35.49
C ARG A 729 -20.27 -48.67 35.79
N ARG A 730 -20.99 -49.29 34.81
CA ARG A 730 -21.57 -50.63 34.95
C ARG A 730 -20.53 -51.72 35.25
N THR A 731 -19.39 -51.67 34.53
CA THR A 731 -18.28 -52.63 34.77
C THR A 731 -17.57 -52.40 36.12
N LYS A 732 -17.57 -51.16 36.63
CA LYS A 732 -16.91 -50.82 37.90
C LYS A 732 -17.75 -51.12 39.11
N TYR A 733 -19.08 -51.20 39.00
CA TYR A 733 -20.00 -51.42 40.10
C TYR A 733 -20.81 -52.74 40.04
N GLY A 734 -20.44 -53.66 39.12
CA GLY A 734 -20.88 -55.06 39.17
C GLY A 734 -22.39 -55.30 39.15
N LYS A 735 -23.16 -54.49 38.40
CA LYS A 735 -24.56 -54.80 38.07
C LYS A 735 -24.91 -54.37 36.65
#